data_01f4fa801607b81e1886690992eea273
#
_entry.id   01f4fa801607b81e1886690992eea273
#
_cell.length_a   1.000
_cell.length_b   1.000
_cell.length_c   1.000
_cell.angle_alpha   90.00
_cell.angle_beta   90.00
_cell.angle_gamma   90.00
#
_symmetry.space_group_name_H-M   'P 1'
#
loop_
_entity.id
_entity.type
_entity.pdbx_description
1 polymer ?
#
loop_
_entity_poly.entity_id
_entity_poly.type
_entity_poly.pdbx_seq_one_letter_code
_entity_poly.pdbx_strand_id
1 'polypeptide(L)'
;MSLWKKISLGVLLFILLLLAAVAFLVGTTSGLHLLFKAADRWVPGLEIGQVTGGWRDLHLKNVRYDQPGVAVNAGDLHLAVKLGCLRDSSLCINDLSLKDLFVTIDSKKMEQSEPVAEEESGPLDLSTPYPISLNRVALNNINVKIDDTTVSVMDFTSGLRWQEKNLTLTPTSLQGLLIALPKVAEVAQEEIVEPKIQNPQPEEKPLGETLKDLFSKPVLPEMTDVHLPLNLNIEEFKGEQLRLTGDTDLTVFNMLLKVSSIDGNMKLDALDIDTNQGSVNATGNALLRDNWPVDITLNSTLNIDPIKGEKVKLKVGGAMREQLEFGVNLSGPVDMVLRGQTRLAEAGLPLNLEVVSEQLYWPFTGEKQYQADDVKLKLTGKMTDYTLSFRTAVKGEGLPPAGITLDAKGNEQQINLDKLTVAALEGKTELTALLDWQKAISWRGELKLTGINTAKEVPDWPSKLDGLIKTRGSLYGGSWQMAVPELKITGNVKQNKVDVNGSLKGNSYLQWVIPGLHVALGRNTADIKGELGVKDLDLDATIDAPNLDNALPGLGGTAKGLLKVRGTVEAPQLLAVITANGLRWQDLTIARVRVDGDVKSTDQIAGHLNLRVDRISQPGLNLNQVTLEAKGSEKQHDLQLRIQGEPVSGQLHLAGSFDRQETRWKGTLDNTRFATPVGPWSLSRAIALDYRNAEQKISIGPHCWTNPNAELCVPQTIDAGAEGRAVVNLNRFDLAMIKPFMPDTTQASGVFSGKAD
;
A
#
# COMPACT_ATOMS: atom_id res chain seq x y z
N MET A 1 -71.04 60.43 -26.55
CA MET A 1 -70.05 59.53 -25.91
C MET A 1 -68.66 60.07 -26.30
N SER A 2 -67.90 60.47 -25.30
CA SER A 2 -66.52 61.06 -25.54
C SER A 2 -65.61 60.00 -26.12
N LEU A 3 -64.70 60.45 -26.97
CA LEU A 3 -63.69 59.63 -27.66
C LEU A 3 -62.93 58.68 -26.69
N TRP A 4 -62.70 59.12 -25.46
CA TRP A 4 -62.11 58.37 -24.37
C TRP A 4 -62.89 57.08 -23.97
N LYS A 5 -64.20 57.15 -23.94
CA LYS A 5 -65.07 55.96 -23.65
C LYS A 5 -65.01 54.90 -24.75
N LYS A 6 -64.78 55.33 -26.02
CA LYS A 6 -64.59 54.37 -27.14
C LYS A 6 -63.24 53.72 -27.12
N ILE A 7 -62.16 54.45 -26.73
CA ILE A 7 -60.82 53.91 -26.60
C ILE A 7 -60.73 52.95 -25.40
N SER A 8 -61.28 53.31 -24.23
CA SER A 8 -61.31 52.45 -23.07
C SER A 8 -62.15 51.18 -23.30
N LEU A 9 -63.26 51.26 -24.02
CA LEU A 9 -64.03 50.07 -24.40
C LEU A 9 -63.29 49.18 -25.40
N GLY A 10 -62.54 49.79 -26.36
CA GLY A 10 -61.68 49.05 -27.30
C GLY A 10 -60.53 48.32 -26.62
N VAL A 11 -59.83 48.98 -25.66
CA VAL A 11 -58.79 48.36 -24.86
C VAL A 11 -59.34 47.27 -23.98
N LEU A 12 -60.50 47.48 -23.34
CA LEU A 12 -61.13 46.43 -22.53
C LEU A 12 -61.55 45.23 -23.38
N LEU A 13 -62.09 45.45 -24.57
CA LEU A 13 -62.45 44.38 -25.49
C LEU A 13 -61.23 43.62 -26.02
N PHE A 14 -60.14 44.36 -26.28
CA PHE A 14 -58.86 43.74 -26.67
C PHE A 14 -58.27 42.86 -25.54
N ILE A 15 -58.26 43.35 -24.29
CA ILE A 15 -57.82 42.58 -23.13
C ILE A 15 -58.72 41.33 -22.92
N LEU A 16 -60.05 41.48 -23.06
CA LEU A 16 -60.98 40.35 -22.98
C LEU A 16 -60.77 39.34 -24.11
N LEU A 17 -60.51 39.79 -25.34
CA LEU A 17 -60.17 38.89 -26.45
C LEU A 17 -58.81 38.22 -26.25
N LEU A 18 -57.84 38.90 -25.70
CA LEU A 18 -56.54 38.35 -25.38
C LEU A 18 -56.62 37.31 -24.26
N LEU A 19 -57.42 37.62 -23.21
CA LEU A 19 -57.72 36.65 -22.15
C LEU A 19 -58.53 35.46 -22.67
N ALA A 20 -59.50 35.68 -23.58
CA ALA A 20 -60.24 34.57 -24.21
C ALA A 20 -59.37 33.74 -25.13
N ALA A 21 -58.42 34.32 -25.86
CA ALA A 21 -57.43 33.60 -26.67
C ALA A 21 -56.45 32.77 -25.80
N VAL A 22 -55.98 33.36 -24.72
CA VAL A 22 -55.16 32.61 -23.73
C VAL A 22 -55.98 31.50 -23.10
N ALA A 23 -57.22 31.78 -22.66
CA ALA A 23 -58.10 30.77 -22.10
C ALA A 23 -58.42 29.64 -23.10
N PHE A 24 -58.59 29.97 -24.39
CA PHE A 24 -58.74 28.99 -25.46
C PHE A 24 -57.47 28.14 -25.66
N LEU A 25 -56.32 28.78 -25.80
CA LEU A 25 -55.05 28.09 -26.03
C LEU A 25 -54.67 27.19 -24.88
N VAL A 26 -54.89 27.63 -23.64
CA VAL A 26 -54.51 26.87 -22.44
C VAL A 26 -55.68 26.01 -21.93
N GLY A 27 -56.93 26.44 -22.11
CA GLY A 27 -58.13 25.79 -21.51
C GLY A 27 -58.79 24.75 -22.40
N THR A 28 -58.49 24.67 -23.68
CA THR A 28 -59.13 23.72 -24.61
C THR A 28 -58.11 22.75 -25.23
N THR A 29 -58.61 21.53 -25.56
CA THR A 29 -57.82 20.49 -26.24
C THR A 29 -57.27 21.00 -27.60
N SER A 30 -58.10 21.69 -28.39
CA SER A 30 -57.71 22.23 -29.68
C SER A 30 -56.70 23.36 -29.57
N GLY A 31 -56.83 24.24 -28.57
CA GLY A 31 -55.89 25.29 -28.28
C GLY A 31 -54.51 24.74 -27.85
N LEU A 32 -54.53 23.73 -27.01
CA LEU A 32 -53.31 23.03 -26.54
C LEU A 32 -52.54 22.37 -27.70
N HIS A 33 -53.24 21.66 -28.58
CA HIS A 33 -52.65 21.08 -29.80
C HIS A 33 -52.04 22.15 -30.71
N LEU A 34 -52.68 23.32 -30.81
CA LEU A 34 -52.17 24.44 -31.57
C LEU A 34 -50.86 25.00 -30.96
N LEU A 35 -50.80 25.10 -29.62
CA LEU A 35 -49.57 25.51 -28.91
C LEU A 35 -48.39 24.58 -29.17
N PHE A 36 -48.59 23.25 -29.05
CA PHE A 36 -47.54 22.29 -29.33
C PHE A 36 -47.10 22.28 -30.79
N LYS A 37 -48.03 22.48 -31.72
CA LYS A 37 -47.73 22.62 -33.14
C LYS A 37 -46.96 23.92 -33.47
N ALA A 38 -47.23 24.97 -32.70
CA ALA A 38 -46.47 26.22 -32.80
C ALA A 38 -45.07 26.07 -32.21
N ALA A 39 -44.92 25.36 -31.08
CA ALA A 39 -43.62 25.05 -30.45
C ALA A 39 -42.73 24.24 -31.41
N ASP A 40 -43.25 23.18 -32.01
CA ASP A 40 -42.61 22.36 -33.03
C ASP A 40 -42.03 23.20 -34.21
N ARG A 41 -42.76 24.30 -34.56
CA ARG A 41 -42.39 25.15 -35.67
C ARG A 41 -41.39 26.30 -35.31
N TRP A 42 -41.48 26.78 -34.07
CA TRP A 42 -40.77 27.98 -33.64
C TRP A 42 -39.55 27.73 -32.73
N VAL A 43 -39.45 26.54 -32.13
CA VAL A 43 -38.29 26.16 -31.32
C VAL A 43 -37.31 25.41 -32.19
N PRO A 44 -36.11 25.98 -32.47
CA PRO A 44 -35.10 25.34 -33.32
C PRO A 44 -34.70 23.99 -32.73
N GLY A 45 -34.68 22.96 -33.56
CA GLY A 45 -34.26 21.61 -33.15
C GLY A 45 -35.34 20.77 -32.43
N LEU A 46 -36.55 21.33 -32.14
CA LEU A 46 -37.63 20.59 -31.53
C LEU A 46 -38.54 19.98 -32.62
N GLU A 47 -38.80 18.70 -32.52
CA GLU A 47 -39.75 17.95 -33.35
C GLU A 47 -40.69 17.16 -32.45
N ILE A 48 -42.03 17.30 -32.66
CA ILE A 48 -43.05 16.55 -31.90
C ILE A 48 -43.84 15.70 -32.88
N GLY A 49 -43.63 14.36 -32.80
CA GLY A 49 -44.24 13.43 -33.75
C GLY A 49 -45.77 13.35 -33.65
N GLN A 50 -46.32 13.33 -32.46
CA GLN A 50 -47.77 13.25 -32.24
C GLN A 50 -48.20 13.90 -30.92
N VAL A 51 -49.27 14.67 -30.97
CA VAL A 51 -49.96 15.26 -29.79
C VAL A 51 -51.35 14.71 -29.75
N THR A 52 -51.73 14.05 -28.65
CA THR A 52 -53.07 13.50 -28.46
C THR A 52 -53.63 13.86 -27.08
N GLY A 53 -54.95 13.93 -26.96
CA GLY A 53 -55.64 14.26 -25.71
C GLY A 53 -55.59 15.75 -25.35
N GLY A 54 -55.82 16.08 -24.10
CA GLY A 54 -55.81 17.40 -23.51
C GLY A 54 -55.33 17.34 -22.07
N TRP A 55 -55.44 18.40 -21.29
CA TRP A 55 -54.94 18.48 -19.91
C TRP A 55 -55.29 17.31 -18.99
N ARG A 56 -56.43 16.63 -19.24
CA ARG A 56 -56.86 15.48 -18.42
C ARG A 56 -56.13 14.20 -18.78
N ASP A 57 -55.55 14.14 -20.00
CA ASP A 57 -54.91 12.94 -20.55
C ASP A 57 -54.11 13.33 -21.82
N LEU A 58 -53.04 14.11 -21.63
CA LEU A 58 -52.20 14.63 -22.71
C LEU A 58 -51.04 13.67 -22.97
N HIS A 59 -50.89 13.25 -24.21
CA HIS A 59 -49.73 12.49 -24.67
C HIS A 59 -48.95 13.24 -25.75
N LEU A 60 -47.65 13.36 -25.58
CA LEU A 60 -46.72 13.80 -26.59
C LEU A 60 -45.83 12.60 -26.95
N LYS A 61 -45.90 12.12 -28.18
CA LYS A 61 -45.15 10.95 -28.63
C LYS A 61 -44.05 11.34 -29.61
N ASN A 62 -42.88 10.62 -29.50
CA ASN A 62 -41.72 10.80 -30.35
C ASN A 62 -41.25 12.27 -30.36
N VAL A 63 -40.99 12.83 -29.19
CA VAL A 63 -40.46 14.17 -29.03
C VAL A 63 -38.92 14.09 -29.21
N ARG A 64 -38.40 14.86 -30.16
CA ARG A 64 -36.98 14.96 -30.41
C ARG A 64 -36.54 16.42 -30.27
N TYR A 65 -35.42 16.64 -29.63
CA TYR A 65 -34.75 17.92 -29.54
C TYR A 65 -33.26 17.76 -29.86
N ASP A 66 -32.77 18.48 -30.85
CA ASP A 66 -31.40 18.36 -31.33
C ASP A 66 -30.76 19.75 -31.47
N GLN A 67 -29.72 19.97 -30.68
CA GLN A 67 -28.91 21.19 -30.67
C GLN A 67 -27.42 20.82 -30.60
N PRO A 68 -26.48 21.69 -30.99
CA PRO A 68 -25.06 21.42 -30.87
C PRO A 68 -24.67 21.01 -29.44
N GLY A 69 -24.20 19.79 -29.25
CA GLY A 69 -23.82 19.23 -27.96
C GLY A 69 -24.97 18.65 -27.12
N VAL A 70 -26.25 18.79 -27.49
CA VAL A 70 -27.37 18.21 -26.74
C VAL A 70 -28.36 17.54 -27.69
N ALA A 71 -28.59 16.25 -27.53
CA ALA A 71 -29.62 15.50 -28.23
C ALA A 71 -30.54 14.82 -27.24
N VAL A 72 -31.87 15.05 -27.39
CA VAL A 72 -32.90 14.46 -26.52
C VAL A 72 -33.91 13.75 -27.38
N ASN A 73 -34.25 12.50 -27.04
CA ASN A 73 -35.34 11.73 -27.66
C ASN A 73 -36.22 11.18 -26.54
N ALA A 74 -37.51 11.49 -26.58
CA ALA A 74 -38.51 10.98 -25.64
C ALA A 74 -39.59 10.22 -26.41
N GLY A 75 -39.86 8.97 -26.02
CA GLY A 75 -40.82 8.10 -26.68
C GLY A 75 -42.28 8.51 -26.39
N ASP A 76 -42.64 8.62 -25.13
CA ASP A 76 -44.02 9.02 -24.71
C ASP A 76 -43.92 9.86 -23.42
N LEU A 77 -44.38 11.07 -23.48
CA LEU A 77 -44.59 11.95 -22.33
C LEU A 77 -46.07 12.07 -22.11
N HIS A 78 -46.55 11.65 -20.93
CA HIS A 78 -47.95 11.69 -20.52
C HIS A 78 -48.13 12.64 -19.34
N LEU A 79 -49.12 13.51 -19.45
CA LEU A 79 -49.51 14.46 -18.41
C LEU A 79 -51.06 14.42 -18.23
N ALA A 80 -51.50 14.13 -17.02
CA ALA A 80 -52.90 14.13 -16.65
C ALA A 80 -53.18 15.08 -15.48
N VAL A 81 -53.87 16.18 -15.73
CA VAL A 81 -54.21 17.20 -14.73
C VAL A 81 -55.66 17.12 -14.33
N LYS A 82 -55.97 17.11 -13.04
CA LYS A 82 -57.30 17.14 -12.48
C LYS A 82 -57.80 18.59 -12.34
N LEU A 83 -58.40 19.13 -13.40
CA LEU A 83 -58.82 20.54 -13.47
C LEU A 83 -59.81 20.93 -12.37
N GLY A 84 -60.54 19.97 -11.76
CA GLY A 84 -61.47 20.23 -10.66
C GLY A 84 -60.81 20.82 -9.41
N CYS A 85 -59.56 20.50 -9.14
CA CYS A 85 -58.79 21.03 -8.01
C CYS A 85 -58.54 22.55 -8.10
N LEU A 86 -58.53 23.12 -9.30
CA LEU A 86 -58.37 24.55 -9.50
C LEU A 86 -59.50 25.38 -8.84
N ARG A 87 -60.68 24.76 -8.67
CA ARG A 87 -61.78 25.37 -7.96
C ARG A 87 -61.50 25.55 -6.48
N ASP A 88 -60.66 24.65 -5.93
CA ASP A 88 -60.25 24.64 -4.53
C ASP A 88 -58.89 25.34 -4.38
N SER A 89 -58.49 26.15 -5.34
CA SER A 89 -57.19 26.85 -5.39
C SER A 89 -55.99 25.91 -5.19
N SER A 90 -56.04 24.69 -5.78
CA SER A 90 -54.96 23.70 -5.71
C SER A 90 -54.65 23.15 -7.09
N LEU A 91 -53.35 22.73 -7.29
CA LEU A 91 -52.92 22.10 -8.52
C LEU A 91 -52.77 20.59 -8.28
N CYS A 92 -53.64 19.81 -8.96
CA CYS A 92 -53.59 18.36 -8.87
C CYS A 92 -53.18 17.76 -10.23
N ILE A 93 -52.01 17.14 -10.25
CA ILE A 93 -51.51 16.36 -11.38
C ILE A 93 -51.69 14.88 -11.00
N ASN A 94 -52.52 14.16 -11.75
CA ASN A 94 -52.80 12.76 -11.46
C ASN A 94 -51.67 11.87 -11.95
N ASP A 95 -51.12 12.16 -13.12
CA ASP A 95 -50.03 11.39 -13.73
C ASP A 95 -49.10 12.33 -14.49
N LEU A 96 -47.80 12.16 -14.25
CA LEU A 96 -46.71 12.70 -15.05
C LEU A 96 -45.77 11.55 -15.36
N SER A 97 -45.84 11.04 -16.58
CA SER A 97 -44.99 9.91 -16.92
C SER A 97 -44.16 10.17 -18.19
N LEU A 98 -42.97 9.64 -18.19
CA LEU A 98 -42.02 9.74 -19.28
C LEU A 98 -41.39 8.36 -19.57
N LYS A 99 -41.52 7.93 -20.82
CA LYS A 99 -40.98 6.64 -21.26
C LYS A 99 -40.00 6.82 -22.39
N ASP A 100 -38.98 5.96 -22.37
CA ASP A 100 -37.94 5.86 -23.41
C ASP A 100 -37.27 7.20 -23.67
N LEU A 101 -36.72 7.81 -22.59
CA LEU A 101 -35.93 9.04 -22.70
C LEU A 101 -34.47 8.69 -22.93
N PHE A 102 -33.91 9.22 -24.00
CA PHE A 102 -32.49 9.17 -24.33
C PHE A 102 -31.94 10.59 -24.44
N VAL A 103 -30.98 10.93 -23.59
CA VAL A 103 -30.30 12.22 -23.59
C VAL A 103 -28.82 11.98 -23.83
N THR A 104 -28.25 12.72 -24.77
CA THR A 104 -26.80 12.74 -24.99
C THR A 104 -26.31 14.17 -24.89
N ILE A 105 -25.34 14.39 -24.02
CA ILE A 105 -24.68 15.68 -23.79
C ILE A 105 -23.19 15.51 -24.10
N ASP A 106 -22.70 16.29 -25.05
CA ASP A 106 -21.28 16.40 -25.40
C ASP A 106 -20.82 17.81 -25.03
N SER A 107 -20.18 17.91 -23.87
CA SER A 107 -19.76 19.22 -23.29
C SER A 107 -18.78 19.96 -24.18
N LYS A 108 -18.03 19.24 -25.01
CA LYS A 108 -17.03 19.82 -25.94
C LYS A 108 -17.65 20.56 -27.13
N LYS A 109 -18.92 20.26 -27.42
CA LYS A 109 -19.69 20.87 -28.53
C LYS A 109 -20.62 21.99 -28.07
N MET A 110 -20.75 22.17 -26.75
CA MET A 110 -21.55 23.28 -26.20
C MET A 110 -20.74 24.59 -26.27
N GLU A 111 -21.39 25.69 -26.70
CA GLU A 111 -20.77 27.02 -26.59
C GLU A 111 -20.54 27.35 -25.11
N GLN A 112 -19.31 27.70 -24.76
CA GLN A 112 -18.98 28.15 -23.40
C GLN A 112 -19.69 29.51 -23.18
N SER A 113 -20.73 29.51 -22.39
CA SER A 113 -21.31 30.74 -21.84
C SER A 113 -20.31 31.33 -20.87
N GLU A 114 -20.05 32.65 -20.98
CA GLU A 114 -19.27 33.36 -19.97
C GLU A 114 -19.90 33.12 -18.59
N PRO A 115 -19.06 32.92 -17.53
CA PRO A 115 -19.60 32.70 -16.18
C PRO A 115 -20.39 33.96 -15.78
N VAL A 116 -21.68 33.78 -15.61
CA VAL A 116 -22.57 34.79 -15.02
C VAL A 116 -22.08 34.98 -13.58
N ALA A 117 -21.75 36.25 -13.24
CA ALA A 117 -21.40 36.58 -11.86
C ALA A 117 -22.51 36.10 -10.92
N GLU A 118 -22.14 35.32 -9.89
CA GLU A 118 -23.04 34.91 -8.83
C GLU A 118 -23.52 36.20 -8.11
N GLU A 119 -24.72 36.66 -8.43
CA GLU A 119 -25.42 37.60 -7.56
C GLU A 119 -25.72 36.89 -6.25
N GLU A 120 -25.35 37.47 -5.12
CA GLU A 120 -25.72 36.98 -3.79
C GLU A 120 -27.28 36.90 -3.73
N SER A 121 -27.83 35.77 -4.05
CA SER A 121 -29.25 35.48 -3.89
C SER A 121 -29.54 35.39 -2.39
N GLY A 122 -30.41 36.25 -1.89
CA GLY A 122 -30.93 36.18 -0.52
C GLY A 122 -31.52 34.76 -0.21
N PRO A 123 -31.91 34.48 1.04
CA PRO A 123 -32.37 33.15 1.44
C PRO A 123 -33.50 32.68 0.53
N LEU A 124 -33.29 31.51 -0.08
CA LEU A 124 -34.22 30.90 -1.03
C LEU A 124 -35.53 30.52 -0.30
N ASP A 125 -36.65 31.19 -0.56
CA ASP A 125 -37.95 30.78 -0.04
C ASP A 125 -38.64 29.87 -1.07
N LEU A 126 -38.72 28.58 -0.72
CA LEU A 126 -39.36 27.55 -1.54
C LEU A 126 -40.82 27.29 -1.13
N SER A 127 -41.52 28.26 -0.52
CA SER A 127 -42.93 28.12 -0.19
C SER A 127 -43.82 28.19 -1.42
N THR A 128 -44.87 27.35 -1.47
CA THR A 128 -45.90 27.42 -2.53
C THR A 128 -47.08 28.19 -2.05
N PRO A 129 -47.63 29.16 -2.82
CA PRO A 129 -48.82 29.90 -2.44
C PRO A 129 -50.11 29.05 -2.54
N TYR A 130 -50.03 27.94 -3.25
CA TYR A 130 -51.17 27.01 -3.44
C TYR A 130 -50.71 25.56 -3.25
N PRO A 131 -51.56 24.68 -2.68
CA PRO A 131 -51.23 23.26 -2.59
C PRO A 131 -51.04 22.62 -3.97
N ILE A 132 -49.92 21.89 -4.11
CA ILE A 132 -49.58 21.12 -5.30
C ILE A 132 -49.57 19.62 -4.92
N SER A 133 -50.31 18.81 -5.66
CA SER A 133 -50.29 17.37 -5.55
C SER A 133 -49.95 16.71 -6.87
N LEU A 134 -48.90 15.89 -6.86
CA LEU A 134 -48.50 15.03 -7.97
C LEU A 134 -48.75 13.59 -7.52
N ASN A 135 -49.87 13.00 -7.94
CA ASN A 135 -50.25 11.69 -7.41
C ASN A 135 -49.33 10.58 -7.91
N ARG A 136 -48.85 10.71 -9.13
CA ARG A 136 -47.87 9.78 -9.73
C ARG A 136 -46.91 10.49 -10.65
N VAL A 137 -45.63 10.27 -10.43
CA VAL A 137 -44.54 10.51 -11.37
C VAL A 137 -43.96 9.16 -11.76
N ALA A 138 -43.84 8.89 -13.05
CA ALA A 138 -43.24 7.64 -13.51
C ALA A 138 -42.20 7.89 -14.63
N LEU A 139 -41.01 7.36 -14.45
CA LEU A 139 -39.94 7.41 -15.44
C LEU A 139 -39.59 5.96 -15.78
N ASN A 140 -39.69 5.59 -17.05
CA ASN A 140 -39.40 4.24 -17.50
C ASN A 140 -38.36 4.31 -18.64
N ASN A 141 -37.31 3.52 -18.54
CA ASN A 141 -36.27 3.40 -19.53
C ASN A 141 -35.63 4.76 -19.86
N ILE A 142 -35.02 5.38 -18.85
CA ILE A 142 -34.28 6.65 -18.96
C ILE A 142 -32.80 6.39 -19.15
N ASN A 143 -32.18 6.96 -20.18
CA ASN A 143 -30.77 6.85 -20.46
C ASN A 143 -30.19 8.24 -20.73
N VAL A 144 -29.22 8.63 -19.92
CA VAL A 144 -28.54 9.91 -20.03
C VAL A 144 -27.05 9.65 -20.17
N LYS A 145 -26.48 10.08 -21.27
CA LYS A 145 -25.03 10.02 -21.49
C LYS A 145 -24.50 11.45 -21.47
N ILE A 146 -23.55 11.69 -20.56
CA ILE A 146 -22.84 12.97 -20.42
C ILE A 146 -21.36 12.69 -20.62
N ASP A 147 -20.80 13.08 -21.75
CA ASP A 147 -19.45 12.74 -22.18
C ASP A 147 -19.19 11.22 -22.08
N ASP A 148 -18.33 10.80 -21.18
CA ASP A 148 -17.99 9.39 -20.94
C ASP A 148 -18.76 8.75 -19.77
N THR A 149 -19.62 9.51 -19.11
CA THR A 149 -20.48 9.02 -18.00
C THR A 149 -21.84 8.64 -18.53
N THR A 150 -22.32 7.45 -18.16
CA THR A 150 -23.68 6.99 -18.51
C THR A 150 -24.48 6.79 -17.25
N VAL A 151 -25.70 7.36 -17.24
CA VAL A 151 -26.70 7.15 -16.18
C VAL A 151 -27.94 6.55 -16.82
N SER A 152 -28.38 5.39 -16.35
CA SER A 152 -29.61 4.77 -16.81
C SER A 152 -30.51 4.39 -15.64
N VAL A 153 -31.81 4.55 -15.81
CA VAL A 153 -32.84 4.21 -14.85
C VAL A 153 -33.89 3.33 -15.57
N MET A 154 -34.14 2.13 -15.04
CA MET A 154 -35.13 1.23 -15.62
C MET A 154 -36.53 1.68 -15.28
N ASP A 155 -36.81 1.90 -14.02
CA ASP A 155 -38.12 2.30 -13.51
C ASP A 155 -37.96 3.22 -12.30
N PHE A 156 -38.70 4.33 -12.31
CA PHE A 156 -38.85 5.23 -11.17
C PHE A 156 -40.30 5.63 -11.03
N THR A 157 -40.85 5.45 -9.85
CA THR A 157 -42.18 5.91 -9.50
C THR A 157 -42.19 6.68 -8.19
N SER A 158 -42.90 7.78 -8.14
CA SER A 158 -43.02 8.64 -6.97
C SER A 158 -44.34 9.39 -6.99
N GLY A 159 -44.65 10.04 -5.91
CA GLY A 159 -45.67 11.06 -5.81
C GLY A 159 -45.19 12.19 -4.90
N LEU A 160 -45.87 13.33 -4.99
CA LEU A 160 -45.45 14.54 -4.28
C LEU A 160 -46.70 15.28 -3.75
N ARG A 161 -46.60 15.78 -2.51
CA ARG A 161 -47.52 16.76 -1.93
C ARG A 161 -46.71 17.94 -1.42
N TRP A 162 -46.99 19.13 -1.91
CA TRP A 162 -46.32 20.34 -1.55
C TRP A 162 -47.31 21.41 -1.16
N GLN A 163 -47.28 21.80 0.10
CA GLN A 163 -48.16 22.82 0.65
C GLN A 163 -47.37 23.74 1.56
N GLU A 164 -47.38 25.04 1.23
CA GLU A 164 -46.55 26.03 1.90
C GLU A 164 -45.07 25.56 1.90
N LYS A 165 -44.48 25.42 3.06
CA LYS A 165 -43.11 24.91 3.25
C LYS A 165 -43.02 23.41 3.41
N ASN A 166 -44.17 22.68 3.39
CA ASN A 166 -44.15 21.23 3.64
C ASN A 166 -44.18 20.46 2.31
N LEU A 167 -43.06 19.78 2.03
CA LEU A 167 -42.88 18.92 0.89
C LEU A 167 -42.88 17.45 1.34
N THR A 168 -43.85 16.66 0.89
CA THR A 168 -43.89 15.24 1.17
C THR A 168 -43.73 14.44 -0.10
N LEU A 169 -42.71 13.60 -0.15
CA LEU A 169 -42.59 12.52 -1.13
C LEU A 169 -43.37 11.33 -0.63
N THR A 170 -44.37 10.91 -1.38
CA THR A 170 -45.15 9.69 -1.10
C THR A 170 -44.26 8.47 -1.45
N PRO A 171 -44.72 7.23 -1.16
CA PRO A 171 -43.91 6.06 -1.43
C PRO A 171 -43.30 6.08 -2.82
N THR A 172 -41.95 6.06 -2.84
CA THR A 172 -41.12 6.19 -4.03
C THR A 172 -40.34 4.89 -4.27
N SER A 173 -40.28 4.47 -5.53
CA SER A 173 -39.52 3.29 -5.95
C SER A 173 -38.58 3.67 -7.08
N LEU A 174 -37.33 3.22 -6.98
CA LEU A 174 -36.29 3.36 -7.99
C LEU A 174 -35.65 1.98 -8.28
N GLN A 175 -35.79 1.52 -9.52
CA GLN A 175 -35.31 0.21 -9.93
C GLN A 175 -34.29 0.32 -11.09
N GLY A 176 -33.22 -0.42 -11.01
CA GLY A 176 -32.27 -0.57 -12.10
C GLY A 176 -31.52 0.72 -12.45
N LEU A 177 -31.12 1.52 -11.43
CA LEU A 177 -30.19 2.63 -11.64
C LEU A 177 -28.79 2.08 -11.96
N LEU A 178 -28.21 2.51 -13.07
CA LEU A 178 -26.81 2.28 -13.41
C LEU A 178 -26.10 3.62 -13.61
N ILE A 179 -25.03 3.84 -12.87
CA ILE A 179 -24.11 4.95 -13.08
C ILE A 179 -22.78 4.34 -13.50
N ALA A 180 -22.40 4.52 -14.77
CA ALA A 180 -21.14 4.06 -15.31
C ALA A 180 -20.18 5.25 -15.47
N LEU A 181 -19.16 5.28 -14.63
CA LEU A 181 -18.07 6.26 -14.68
C LEU A 181 -16.94 5.76 -15.60
N PRO A 182 -16.20 6.65 -16.28
CA PRO A 182 -15.01 6.26 -17.02
C PRO A 182 -13.98 5.66 -16.07
N LYS A 183 -13.38 4.54 -16.48
CA LYS A 183 -12.21 3.99 -15.75
C LYS A 183 -11.02 4.89 -15.98
N VAL A 184 -10.30 5.23 -14.91
CA VAL A 184 -8.98 5.84 -15.04
C VAL A 184 -8.08 4.81 -15.73
N ALA A 185 -7.53 5.15 -16.90
CA ALA A 185 -6.62 4.26 -17.61
C ALA A 185 -5.47 3.89 -16.66
N GLU A 186 -5.32 2.59 -16.36
CA GLU A 186 -4.09 2.09 -15.75
C GLU A 186 -2.94 2.58 -16.62
N VAL A 187 -2.11 3.44 -16.07
CA VAL A 187 -0.83 3.78 -16.67
C VAL A 187 -0.07 2.46 -16.71
N ALA A 188 0.09 1.91 -17.92
CA ALA A 188 0.87 0.71 -18.15
C ALA A 188 2.19 0.85 -17.37
N GLN A 189 2.51 -0.17 -16.56
CA GLN A 189 3.81 -0.25 -15.91
C GLN A 189 4.86 -0.20 -17.02
N GLU A 190 5.43 0.97 -17.24
CA GLU A 190 6.63 1.10 -18.04
C GLU A 190 7.76 0.35 -17.33
N GLU A 191 8.48 -0.45 -18.12
CA GLU A 191 9.72 -1.13 -17.79
C GLU A 191 10.60 -0.28 -16.87
N ILE A 192 11.21 -0.96 -15.92
CA ILE A 192 12.22 -0.41 -15.00
C ILE A 192 13.33 0.25 -15.82
N VAL A 193 13.17 1.53 -16.11
CA VAL A 193 14.22 2.39 -16.61
C VAL A 193 14.96 2.96 -15.41
N GLU A 194 16.30 2.85 -15.43
CA GLU A 194 17.22 3.41 -14.43
C GLU A 194 16.79 4.80 -13.93
N PRO A 195 16.98 5.13 -12.64
CA PRO A 195 16.50 6.38 -12.08
C PRO A 195 17.23 7.57 -12.70
N LYS A 196 16.64 8.17 -13.72
CA LYS A 196 16.96 9.56 -14.08
C LYS A 196 16.55 10.43 -12.89
N ILE A 197 17.49 11.25 -12.44
CA ILE A 197 17.29 12.31 -11.46
C ILE A 197 16.03 13.09 -11.86
N GLN A 198 14.92 12.77 -11.21
CA GLN A 198 13.68 13.50 -11.41
C GLN A 198 13.82 14.89 -10.78
N ASN A 199 13.36 15.90 -11.51
CA ASN A 199 13.11 17.23 -10.96
C ASN A 199 12.29 17.13 -9.65
N PRO A 200 12.53 17.99 -8.66
CA PRO A 200 11.81 17.92 -7.40
C PRO A 200 10.30 17.99 -7.68
N GLN A 201 9.59 16.92 -7.32
CA GLN A 201 8.14 16.97 -7.14
C GLN A 201 7.84 18.12 -6.15
N PRO A 202 6.69 18.81 -6.27
CA PRO A 202 6.30 19.81 -5.28
C PRO A 202 6.45 19.19 -3.89
N GLU A 203 7.22 19.83 -3.02
CA GLU A 203 7.50 19.35 -1.66
C GLU A 203 6.16 19.08 -0.96
N GLU A 204 5.80 17.82 -0.78
CA GLU A 204 4.68 17.46 0.10
C GLU A 204 4.96 18.01 1.48
N LYS A 205 4.02 18.76 2.05
CA LYS A 205 4.15 19.30 3.41
C LYS A 205 4.49 18.16 4.37
N PRO A 206 5.47 18.35 5.26
CA PRO A 206 5.79 17.36 6.28
C PRO A 206 4.55 16.92 7.06
N LEU A 207 4.47 15.65 7.42
CA LEU A 207 3.33 15.09 8.15
C LEU A 207 2.99 15.89 9.42
N GLY A 208 4.02 16.30 10.17
CA GLY A 208 3.84 17.09 11.40
C GLY A 208 3.27 18.48 11.15
N GLU A 209 3.58 19.14 10.04
CA GLU A 209 2.98 20.41 9.67
C GLU A 209 1.53 20.23 9.24
N THR A 210 1.23 19.18 8.47
CA THR A 210 -0.14 18.86 8.04
C THR A 210 -1.04 18.57 9.25
N LEU A 211 -0.57 17.76 10.22
CA LEU A 211 -1.32 17.46 11.43
C LEU A 211 -1.47 18.70 12.33
N LYS A 212 -0.44 19.55 12.43
CA LYS A 212 -0.50 20.80 13.16
C LYS A 212 -1.53 21.74 12.57
N ASP A 213 -1.55 21.92 11.24
CA ASP A 213 -2.53 22.74 10.54
C ASP A 213 -3.95 22.19 10.79
N LEU A 214 -4.13 20.86 10.73
CA LEU A 214 -5.41 20.21 10.96
C LEU A 214 -5.95 20.44 12.37
N PHE A 215 -5.12 20.30 13.40
CA PHE A 215 -5.54 20.41 14.79
C PHE A 215 -5.41 21.83 15.38
N SER A 216 -4.81 22.78 14.65
CA SER A 216 -4.74 24.18 15.09
C SER A 216 -6.10 24.88 15.12
N LYS A 217 -7.06 24.36 14.38
CA LYS A 217 -8.43 24.87 14.28
C LYS A 217 -9.42 23.80 14.75
N PRO A 218 -10.64 24.17 15.10
CA PRO A 218 -11.72 23.22 15.31
C PRO A 218 -11.93 22.35 14.07
N VAL A 219 -12.20 21.06 14.28
CA VAL A 219 -12.55 20.13 13.19
C VAL A 219 -13.89 20.52 12.56
N LEU A 220 -14.84 20.94 13.40
CA LEU A 220 -16.07 21.58 12.97
C LEU A 220 -15.84 23.10 12.93
N PRO A 221 -15.94 23.75 11.76
CA PRO A 221 -15.93 25.21 11.69
C PRO A 221 -17.14 25.79 12.42
N GLU A 222 -17.16 27.10 12.63
CA GLU A 222 -18.35 27.78 13.14
C GLU A 222 -19.56 27.45 12.24
N MET A 223 -20.47 26.67 12.77
CA MET A 223 -21.69 26.28 12.09
C MET A 223 -22.79 27.23 12.50
N THR A 224 -23.33 27.97 11.53
CA THR A 224 -24.53 28.76 11.74
C THR A 224 -25.74 27.83 11.81
N ASP A 225 -26.80 28.24 12.49
CA ASP A 225 -28.05 27.50 12.49
C ASP A 225 -28.57 27.35 11.06
N VAL A 226 -28.88 26.15 10.65
CA VAL A 226 -29.38 25.85 9.33
C VAL A 226 -30.90 25.99 9.33
N HIS A 227 -31.38 27.00 8.61
CA HIS A 227 -32.79 27.18 8.34
C HIS A 227 -33.09 26.54 6.96
N LEU A 228 -33.69 25.38 6.99
CA LEU A 228 -34.10 24.73 5.74
C LEU A 228 -35.22 25.55 5.07
N PRO A 229 -35.11 25.81 3.74
CA PRO A 229 -36.12 26.59 3.02
C PRO A 229 -37.48 25.87 2.93
N LEU A 230 -37.50 24.59 3.28
CA LEU A 230 -38.71 23.76 3.33
C LEU A 230 -38.61 22.61 4.34
N ASN A 231 -39.74 22.12 4.82
CA ASN A 231 -39.88 20.89 5.56
C ASN A 231 -39.97 19.72 4.57
N LEU A 232 -39.12 18.73 4.70
CA LEU A 232 -39.12 17.54 3.83
C LEU A 232 -39.60 16.32 4.58
N ASN A 233 -40.51 15.56 4.00
CA ASN A 233 -40.90 14.26 4.51
C ASN A 233 -40.84 13.22 3.38
N ILE A 234 -39.99 12.25 3.50
CA ILE A 234 -39.90 11.07 2.62
C ILE A 234 -40.56 9.93 3.35
N GLU A 235 -41.84 9.64 2.99
CA GLU A 235 -42.62 8.59 3.64
C GLU A 235 -41.96 7.22 3.50
N GLU A 236 -41.47 6.93 2.28
CA GLU A 236 -40.76 5.71 1.96
C GLU A 236 -40.05 5.88 0.61
N PHE A 237 -38.73 5.61 0.57
CA PHE A 237 -37.99 5.48 -0.66
C PHE A 237 -37.40 4.08 -0.74
N LYS A 238 -37.72 3.32 -1.78
CA LYS A 238 -37.15 2.00 -2.07
C LYS A 238 -36.26 2.07 -3.30
N GLY A 239 -35.10 1.54 -3.17
CA GLY A 239 -34.15 1.34 -4.27
C GLY A 239 -33.87 -0.15 -4.48
N GLU A 240 -33.90 -0.61 -5.71
CA GLU A 240 -33.58 -2.00 -6.06
C GLU A 240 -32.59 -2.05 -7.25
N GLN A 241 -31.58 -2.90 -7.15
CA GLN A 241 -30.61 -3.13 -8.23
C GLN A 241 -29.95 -1.83 -8.71
N LEU A 242 -29.42 -1.03 -7.75
CA LEU A 242 -28.68 0.18 -8.07
C LEU A 242 -27.19 -0.17 -8.23
N ARG A 243 -26.57 0.26 -9.32
CA ARG A 243 -25.17 -0.10 -9.64
C ARG A 243 -24.34 1.15 -9.96
N LEU A 244 -23.19 1.24 -9.33
CA LEU A 244 -22.11 2.16 -9.67
C LEU A 244 -20.94 1.34 -10.21
N THR A 245 -20.48 1.66 -11.43
CA THR A 245 -19.33 0.99 -12.06
C THR A 245 -18.28 2.01 -12.46
N GLY A 246 -17.02 1.62 -12.41
CA GLY A 246 -15.86 2.48 -12.68
C GLY A 246 -14.62 1.85 -12.08
N ASP A 247 -13.83 2.63 -11.36
CA ASP A 247 -12.68 2.12 -10.60
C ASP A 247 -13.14 1.27 -9.40
N THR A 248 -14.35 1.47 -8.92
CA THR A 248 -14.98 0.67 -7.86
C THR A 248 -16.35 0.21 -8.34
N ASP A 249 -16.62 -1.09 -8.24
CA ASP A 249 -17.93 -1.67 -8.52
C ASP A 249 -18.73 -1.83 -7.23
N LEU A 250 -19.80 -1.03 -7.09
CA LEU A 250 -20.73 -1.10 -5.98
C LEU A 250 -22.11 -1.48 -6.53
N THR A 251 -22.69 -2.54 -5.98
CA THR A 251 -24.08 -2.95 -6.25
C THR A 251 -24.90 -2.86 -4.98
N VAL A 252 -25.93 -2.03 -4.99
CA VAL A 252 -26.96 -1.98 -3.95
C VAL A 252 -28.11 -2.87 -4.42
N PHE A 253 -28.32 -3.98 -3.74
CA PHE A 253 -29.41 -4.91 -4.06
C PHE A 253 -30.74 -4.36 -3.64
N ASN A 254 -30.80 -3.85 -2.40
CA ASN A 254 -31.99 -3.24 -1.82
C ASN A 254 -31.59 -2.02 -0.98
N MET A 255 -32.42 -1.00 -1.00
CA MET A 255 -32.35 0.20 -0.18
C MET A 255 -33.72 0.62 0.28
N LEU A 256 -33.83 0.94 1.57
CA LEU A 256 -35.03 1.58 2.14
C LEU A 256 -34.61 2.84 2.88
N LEU A 257 -35.25 3.97 2.60
CA LEU A 257 -34.98 5.23 3.30
C LEU A 257 -36.36 5.84 3.75
N LYS A 258 -36.41 6.20 5.03
CA LYS A 258 -37.51 6.98 5.62
C LYS A 258 -36.91 8.12 6.43
N VAL A 259 -37.13 9.34 6.02
CA VAL A 259 -36.52 10.53 6.65
C VAL A 259 -37.51 11.70 6.62
N SER A 260 -37.54 12.45 7.70
CA SER A 260 -38.27 13.70 7.79
C SER A 260 -37.38 14.84 8.32
N SER A 261 -37.70 16.04 7.89
CA SER A 261 -37.05 17.26 8.39
C SER A 261 -38.13 18.33 8.57
N ILE A 262 -38.35 18.75 9.81
CA ILE A 262 -39.32 19.76 10.19
C ILE A 262 -38.62 20.81 11.04
N ASP A 263 -38.63 22.06 10.61
CA ASP A 263 -37.98 23.18 11.32
C ASP A 263 -36.53 22.90 11.77
N GLY A 264 -35.73 22.27 10.88
CA GLY A 264 -34.33 21.90 11.18
C GLY A 264 -34.19 20.65 12.07
N ASN A 265 -35.28 20.04 12.52
CA ASN A 265 -35.26 18.75 13.19
C ASN A 265 -35.33 17.63 12.17
N MET A 266 -34.18 16.96 11.95
CA MET A 266 -34.06 15.82 11.03
C MET A 266 -34.29 14.52 11.80
N LYS A 267 -35.13 13.64 11.28
CA LYS A 267 -35.37 12.31 11.83
C LYS A 267 -35.19 11.28 10.75
N LEU A 268 -34.25 10.38 10.95
CA LEU A 268 -34.03 9.19 10.13
C LEU A 268 -34.73 8.02 10.80
N ASP A 269 -35.96 7.69 10.31
CA ASP A 269 -36.74 6.58 10.85
C ASP A 269 -36.20 5.22 10.42
N ALA A 270 -35.68 5.12 9.18
CA ALA A 270 -35.02 3.94 8.68
C ALA A 270 -34.07 4.30 7.52
N LEU A 271 -32.91 3.73 7.54
CA LEU A 271 -32.01 3.56 6.39
C LEU A 271 -31.53 2.12 6.41
N ASP A 272 -32.03 1.32 5.47
CA ASP A 272 -31.59 -0.07 5.28
C ASP A 272 -30.97 -0.18 3.89
N ILE A 273 -29.71 -0.61 3.82
CA ILE A 273 -28.99 -0.78 2.55
C ILE A 273 -28.31 -2.15 2.55
N ASP A 274 -28.55 -2.91 1.50
CA ASP A 274 -27.92 -4.20 1.25
C ASP A 274 -27.09 -4.14 -0.03
N THR A 275 -25.79 -4.42 0.08
CA THR A 275 -24.82 -4.29 -1.01
C THR A 275 -23.96 -5.54 -1.16
N ASN A 276 -23.21 -5.61 -2.27
CA ASN A 276 -22.18 -6.64 -2.44
C ASN A 276 -21.05 -6.56 -1.41
N GLN A 277 -20.83 -5.39 -0.78
CA GLN A 277 -19.77 -5.17 0.24
C GLN A 277 -20.29 -5.32 1.67
N GLY A 278 -21.58 -5.52 1.87
CA GLY A 278 -22.21 -5.69 3.18
C GLY A 278 -23.55 -5.00 3.30
N SER A 279 -24.11 -5.04 4.51
CA SER A 279 -25.40 -4.41 4.82
C SER A 279 -25.22 -3.30 5.85
N VAL A 280 -26.07 -2.28 5.78
CA VAL A 280 -26.12 -1.15 6.72
C VAL A 280 -27.56 -0.89 7.11
N ASN A 281 -27.81 -0.79 8.41
CA ASN A 281 -29.07 -0.33 8.98
C ASN A 281 -28.79 0.87 9.89
N ALA A 282 -29.47 1.98 9.68
CA ALA A 282 -29.27 3.18 10.49
C ALA A 282 -30.60 3.85 10.85
N THR A 283 -30.63 4.41 12.07
CA THR A 283 -31.70 5.26 12.58
C THR A 283 -31.10 6.40 13.36
N GLY A 284 -31.81 7.52 13.49
CA GLY A 284 -31.29 8.63 14.28
C GLY A 284 -32.09 9.90 14.17
N ASN A 285 -31.68 10.90 14.92
CA ASN A 285 -32.18 12.25 14.82
C ASN A 285 -31.04 13.28 14.96
N ALA A 286 -31.26 14.45 14.40
CA ALA A 286 -30.36 15.59 14.51
C ALA A 286 -31.16 16.89 14.45
N LEU A 287 -30.85 17.83 15.33
CA LEU A 287 -31.40 19.19 15.27
C LEU A 287 -30.31 20.14 14.79
N LEU A 288 -30.51 20.78 13.63
CA LEU A 288 -29.49 21.61 12.96
C LEU A 288 -29.50 23.06 13.47
N ARG A 289 -29.75 23.25 14.75
CA ARG A 289 -29.74 24.54 15.45
C ARG A 289 -29.33 24.36 16.92
N ASP A 290 -29.15 25.44 17.64
CA ASP A 290 -28.68 25.46 19.01
C ASP A 290 -27.31 24.77 19.13
N ASN A 291 -27.16 23.75 19.96
CA ASN A 291 -25.94 22.96 20.14
C ASN A 291 -25.79 21.78 19.17
N TRP A 292 -26.69 21.67 18.19
CA TRP A 292 -26.71 20.59 17.21
C TRP A 292 -26.72 19.20 17.85
N PRO A 293 -27.75 18.91 18.66
CA PRO A 293 -27.89 17.60 19.26
C PRO A 293 -28.11 16.53 18.17
N VAL A 294 -27.43 15.40 18.35
CA VAL A 294 -27.50 14.24 17.44
C VAL A 294 -27.63 12.96 18.26
N ASP A 295 -28.38 12.00 17.74
CA ASP A 295 -28.42 10.61 18.23
C ASP A 295 -28.58 9.69 17.03
N ILE A 296 -27.50 8.96 16.70
CA ILE A 296 -27.43 8.10 15.52
C ILE A 296 -26.99 6.72 15.97
N THR A 297 -27.72 5.71 15.52
CA THR A 297 -27.34 4.30 15.66
C THR A 297 -27.21 3.69 14.27
N LEU A 298 -26.07 3.05 14.03
CA LEU A 298 -25.79 2.32 12.79
C LEU A 298 -25.36 0.90 13.14
N ASN A 299 -25.95 -0.08 12.44
CA ASN A 299 -25.51 -1.46 12.46
C ASN A 299 -25.11 -1.86 11.03
N SER A 300 -23.99 -2.54 10.90
CA SER A 300 -23.50 -3.00 9.60
C SER A 300 -22.95 -4.41 9.71
N THR A 301 -23.05 -5.17 8.62
CA THR A 301 -22.32 -6.43 8.46
C THR A 301 -21.47 -6.30 7.22
N LEU A 302 -20.14 -6.43 7.37
CA LEU A 302 -19.20 -6.25 6.27
C LEU A 302 -19.02 -7.56 5.48
N ASN A 303 -18.93 -7.46 4.18
CA ASN A 303 -18.66 -8.58 3.27
C ASN A 303 -17.41 -8.31 2.41
N ILE A 304 -16.35 -7.82 3.03
CA ILE A 304 -15.08 -7.47 2.42
C ILE A 304 -13.94 -8.21 3.10
N ASP A 305 -13.01 -8.77 2.33
CA ASP A 305 -11.82 -9.41 2.89
C ASP A 305 -10.84 -8.34 3.45
N PRO A 306 -10.10 -8.61 4.54
CA PRO A 306 -10.06 -9.86 5.31
C PRO A 306 -11.06 -9.92 6.49
N ILE A 307 -12.02 -9.00 6.59
CA ILE A 307 -12.96 -8.88 7.72
C ILE A 307 -14.39 -9.28 7.35
N LYS A 308 -14.54 -10.22 6.43
CA LYS A 308 -15.84 -10.72 6.01
C LYS A 308 -16.62 -11.31 7.17
N GLY A 309 -17.88 -10.87 7.33
CA GLY A 309 -18.76 -11.27 8.42
C GLY A 309 -18.60 -10.42 9.69
N GLU A 310 -17.75 -9.38 9.66
CA GLU A 310 -17.62 -8.43 10.77
C GLU A 310 -18.92 -7.66 10.96
N LYS A 311 -19.41 -7.64 12.18
CA LYS A 311 -20.56 -6.84 12.58
C LYS A 311 -20.10 -5.58 13.30
N VAL A 312 -20.50 -4.45 12.79
CA VAL A 312 -20.17 -3.13 13.32
C VAL A 312 -21.43 -2.49 13.89
N LYS A 313 -21.41 -2.15 15.16
CA LYS A 313 -22.45 -1.35 15.78
C LYS A 313 -21.85 -0.02 16.21
N LEU A 314 -22.28 1.06 15.57
CA LEU A 314 -21.85 2.42 15.89
C LEU A 314 -23.02 3.14 16.57
N LYS A 315 -22.72 3.83 17.67
CA LYS A 315 -23.59 4.79 18.34
C LYS A 315 -22.90 6.12 18.43
N VAL A 316 -23.55 7.19 18.04
CA VAL A 316 -23.08 8.56 18.20
C VAL A 316 -24.20 9.38 18.82
N GLY A 317 -23.93 10.05 19.94
CA GLY A 317 -24.91 10.89 20.62
C GLY A 317 -24.26 12.11 21.25
N GLY A 318 -25.08 13.11 21.59
CA GLY A 318 -24.63 14.33 22.26
C GLY A 318 -24.85 15.58 21.42
N ALA A 319 -24.04 16.61 21.64
CA ALA A 319 -24.14 17.90 20.97
C ALA A 319 -22.89 18.17 20.15
N MET A 320 -23.02 18.35 18.85
CA MET A 320 -21.88 18.55 17.93
C MET A 320 -21.06 19.80 18.25
N ARG A 321 -21.70 20.86 18.75
CA ARG A 321 -21.04 22.10 19.16
C ARG A 321 -20.40 22.02 20.54
N GLU A 322 -20.75 21.02 21.35
CA GLU A 322 -20.22 20.87 22.71
C GLU A 322 -19.44 19.56 22.84
N GLN A 323 -20.13 18.48 23.09
CA GLN A 323 -19.53 17.17 23.32
C GLN A 323 -20.31 16.08 22.61
N LEU A 324 -19.59 15.28 21.85
CA LEU A 324 -20.08 14.04 21.25
C LEU A 324 -19.55 12.84 22.03
N GLU A 325 -20.42 11.86 22.20
CA GLU A 325 -20.11 10.53 22.68
C GLU A 325 -20.26 9.55 21.53
N PHE A 326 -19.31 8.65 21.38
CA PHE A 326 -19.40 7.61 20.35
C PHE A 326 -18.96 6.26 20.89
N GLY A 327 -19.58 5.23 20.38
CA GLY A 327 -19.25 3.85 20.70
C GLY A 327 -19.28 2.99 19.46
N VAL A 328 -18.25 2.17 19.27
CA VAL A 328 -18.17 1.18 18.20
C VAL A 328 -17.98 -0.19 18.83
N ASN A 329 -18.88 -1.11 18.52
CA ASN A 329 -18.73 -2.51 18.88
C ASN A 329 -18.46 -3.29 17.58
N LEU A 330 -17.33 -3.96 17.53
CA LEU A 330 -16.99 -4.92 16.49
C LEU A 330 -17.20 -6.32 17.03
N SER A 331 -17.76 -7.22 16.24
CA SER A 331 -17.96 -8.61 16.62
C SER A 331 -17.97 -9.51 15.37
N GLY A 332 -17.02 -10.42 15.33
CA GLY A 332 -16.80 -11.30 14.20
C GLY A 332 -15.33 -11.73 14.12
N PRO A 333 -14.66 -11.55 13.00
CA PRO A 333 -13.20 -11.69 12.89
C PRO A 333 -12.43 -10.82 13.87
N VAL A 334 -12.93 -9.63 14.17
CA VAL A 334 -12.38 -8.72 15.17
C VAL A 334 -13.41 -8.57 16.29
N ASP A 335 -13.00 -8.83 17.54
CA ASP A 335 -13.84 -8.59 18.71
C ASP A 335 -13.25 -7.43 19.50
N MET A 336 -13.89 -6.25 19.41
CA MET A 336 -13.38 -5.02 19.99
C MET A 336 -14.49 -4.04 20.32
N VAL A 337 -14.34 -3.36 21.44
CA VAL A 337 -15.21 -2.25 21.86
C VAL A 337 -14.38 -0.98 21.93
N LEU A 338 -14.84 0.05 21.23
CA LEU A 338 -14.26 1.38 21.25
C LEU A 338 -15.32 2.33 21.80
N ARG A 339 -14.95 3.16 22.78
CA ARG A 339 -15.79 4.20 23.35
C ARG A 339 -15.02 5.49 23.45
N GLY A 340 -15.65 6.59 23.14
CA GLY A 340 -14.99 7.87 23.20
C GLY A 340 -15.93 9.05 23.38
N GLN A 341 -15.31 10.16 23.76
CA GLN A 341 -15.92 11.47 23.84
C GLN A 341 -15.00 12.46 23.15
N THR A 342 -15.57 13.40 22.42
CA THR A 342 -14.80 14.42 21.70
C THR A 342 -15.55 15.73 21.64
N ARG A 343 -14.81 16.84 21.47
CA ARG A 343 -15.36 18.18 21.24
C ARG A 343 -14.84 18.71 19.92
N LEU A 344 -15.65 18.53 18.89
CA LEU A 344 -15.27 18.87 17.51
C LEU A 344 -15.15 20.37 17.25
N ALA A 345 -15.86 21.19 18.02
CA ALA A 345 -15.85 22.65 17.95
C ALA A 345 -14.68 23.30 18.71
N GLU A 346 -13.86 22.53 19.42
CA GLU A 346 -12.64 23.01 20.08
C GLU A 346 -11.38 22.72 19.25
N ALA A 347 -10.49 23.69 19.16
CA ALA A 347 -9.17 23.48 18.59
C ALA A 347 -8.38 22.42 19.36
N GLY A 348 -7.55 21.67 18.67
CA GLY A 348 -6.77 20.59 19.26
C GLY A 348 -7.54 19.28 19.42
N LEU A 349 -8.80 19.21 19.00
CA LEU A 349 -9.65 18.01 19.07
C LEU A 349 -9.54 17.29 20.43
N PRO A 350 -10.15 17.83 21.51
CA PRO A 350 -10.21 17.13 22.78
C PRO A 350 -10.83 15.74 22.61
N LEU A 351 -10.12 14.70 23.07
CA LEU A 351 -10.51 13.31 22.86
C LEU A 351 -10.26 12.50 24.13
N ASN A 352 -11.24 11.73 24.52
CA ASN A 352 -11.10 10.66 25.50
C ASN A 352 -11.55 9.37 24.82
N LEU A 353 -10.62 8.48 24.53
CA LEU A 353 -10.84 7.25 23.78
C LEU A 353 -10.39 6.06 24.61
N GLU A 354 -11.23 5.06 24.69
CA GLU A 354 -10.93 3.75 25.27
C GLU A 354 -11.24 2.65 24.25
N VAL A 355 -10.25 1.79 24.05
CA VAL A 355 -10.38 0.60 23.20
C VAL A 355 -10.11 -0.63 24.05
N VAL A 356 -11.01 -1.59 24.02
CA VAL A 356 -10.92 -2.85 24.75
C VAL A 356 -11.22 -4.02 23.83
N SER A 357 -10.40 -5.05 23.91
CA SER A 357 -10.66 -6.34 23.31
C SER A 357 -10.21 -7.46 24.24
N GLU A 358 -11.03 -8.47 24.43
CA GLU A 358 -10.64 -9.64 25.21
C GLU A 358 -9.61 -10.48 24.47
N GLN A 359 -9.79 -10.64 23.17
CA GLN A 359 -8.90 -11.40 22.30
C GLN A 359 -8.89 -10.83 20.88
N LEU A 360 -7.71 -10.58 20.35
CA LEU A 360 -7.48 -10.29 18.94
C LEU A 360 -6.57 -11.35 18.33
N TYR A 361 -6.87 -11.72 17.11
CA TYR A 361 -6.09 -12.71 16.36
C TYR A 361 -5.55 -12.10 15.07
N TRP A 362 -4.36 -12.55 14.66
CA TRP A 362 -3.80 -12.20 13.37
C TRP A 362 -3.24 -13.47 12.69
N PRO A 363 -3.47 -13.70 11.40
CA PRO A 363 -4.40 -12.94 10.54
C PRO A 363 -5.86 -13.04 11.04
N PHE A 364 -6.70 -12.10 10.65
CA PHE A 364 -8.12 -12.06 11.07
C PHE A 364 -8.94 -13.23 10.51
N THR A 365 -8.51 -13.79 9.37
CA THR A 365 -9.13 -14.95 8.71
C THR A 365 -8.08 -16.01 8.43
N GLY A 366 -8.49 -17.28 8.37
CA GLY A 366 -7.59 -18.42 8.18
C GLY A 366 -6.98 -18.94 9.47
N GLU A 367 -5.78 -19.52 9.38
CA GLU A 367 -5.08 -20.09 10.53
C GLU A 367 -4.50 -18.95 11.40
N LYS A 368 -4.90 -18.94 12.67
CA LYS A 368 -4.54 -17.91 13.64
C LYS A 368 -3.09 -18.12 14.10
N GLN A 369 -2.18 -17.27 13.66
CA GLN A 369 -0.75 -17.37 13.98
C GLN A 369 -0.39 -16.59 15.25
N TYR A 370 -1.03 -15.44 15.46
CA TYR A 370 -0.76 -14.53 16.58
C TYR A 370 -2.04 -14.21 17.34
N GLN A 371 -1.91 -14.07 18.64
CA GLN A 371 -2.99 -13.74 19.56
C GLN A 371 -2.56 -12.63 20.51
N ALA A 372 -3.42 -11.65 20.71
CA ALA A 372 -3.30 -10.61 21.72
C ALA A 372 -4.50 -10.71 22.67
N ASP A 373 -4.22 -10.91 23.97
CA ASP A 373 -5.21 -11.03 25.04
C ASP A 373 -5.25 -9.72 25.85
N ASP A 374 -6.40 -9.42 26.46
CA ASP A 374 -6.59 -8.25 27.35
C ASP A 374 -6.11 -6.93 26.76
N VAL A 375 -6.40 -6.69 25.48
CA VAL A 375 -6.02 -5.45 24.80
C VAL A 375 -6.78 -4.27 25.40
N LYS A 376 -6.06 -3.30 25.94
CA LYS A 376 -6.60 -2.05 26.48
C LYS A 376 -5.76 -0.87 26.01
N LEU A 377 -6.40 0.07 25.33
CA LEU A 377 -5.80 1.33 24.94
C LEU A 377 -6.64 2.48 25.50
N LYS A 378 -6.00 3.45 26.09
CA LYS A 378 -6.65 4.68 26.55
C LYS A 378 -5.86 5.88 26.05
N LEU A 379 -6.54 6.80 25.41
CA LEU A 379 -6.00 8.08 24.98
C LEU A 379 -6.85 9.19 25.57
N THR A 380 -6.21 10.18 26.18
CA THR A 380 -6.88 11.28 26.89
C THR A 380 -6.16 12.58 26.64
N GLY A 381 -6.88 13.66 26.40
CA GLY A 381 -6.32 14.99 26.23
C GLY A 381 -6.75 15.63 24.92
N LYS A 382 -5.97 16.56 24.41
CA LYS A 382 -6.10 17.15 23.08
C LYS A 382 -5.08 16.51 22.15
N MET A 383 -5.35 16.43 20.85
CA MET A 383 -4.35 15.95 19.90
C MET A 383 -3.07 16.79 19.90
N THR A 384 -3.15 18.04 20.43
CA THR A 384 -2.01 18.92 20.67
C THR A 384 -1.29 18.65 22.00
N ASP A 385 -1.89 17.87 22.91
CA ASP A 385 -1.31 17.46 24.20
C ASP A 385 -2.13 16.28 24.77
N TYR A 386 -1.71 15.04 24.49
CA TYR A 386 -2.41 13.83 24.92
C TYR A 386 -1.52 12.89 25.72
N THR A 387 -2.19 12.07 26.52
CA THR A 387 -1.60 10.90 27.17
C THR A 387 -2.17 9.62 26.54
N LEU A 388 -1.30 8.65 26.33
CA LEU A 388 -1.64 7.33 25.80
C LEU A 388 -1.16 6.26 26.75
N SER A 389 -2.04 5.34 27.13
CA SER A 389 -1.65 4.09 27.79
C SER A 389 -2.14 2.89 27.00
N PHE A 390 -1.32 1.86 26.93
CA PHE A 390 -1.65 0.62 26.23
C PHE A 390 -1.17 -0.58 27.03
N ARG A 391 -1.97 -1.64 27.03
CA ARG A 391 -1.63 -2.91 27.68
C ARG A 391 -2.22 -4.09 26.91
N THR A 392 -1.42 -5.15 26.77
CA THR A 392 -1.86 -6.43 26.21
C THR A 392 -0.91 -7.54 26.59
N ALA A 393 -1.36 -8.79 26.46
CA ALA A 393 -0.51 -9.98 26.46
C ALA A 393 -0.53 -10.60 25.05
N VAL A 394 0.64 -10.89 24.50
CA VAL A 394 0.77 -11.44 23.13
C VAL A 394 1.45 -12.80 23.16
N LYS A 395 1.05 -13.68 22.27
CA LYS A 395 1.69 -14.98 21.98
C LYS A 395 1.47 -15.35 20.52
N GLY A 396 2.33 -16.20 19.97
CA GLY A 396 2.18 -16.63 18.59
C GLY A 396 3.30 -17.54 18.12
N GLU A 397 3.23 -17.94 16.88
CA GLU A 397 4.25 -18.78 16.26
C GLU A 397 5.61 -18.05 16.22
N GLY A 398 6.64 -18.67 16.82
CA GLY A 398 7.97 -18.06 16.91
C GLY A 398 8.08 -16.86 17.86
N LEU A 399 6.99 -16.50 18.58
CA LEU A 399 6.99 -15.46 19.58
C LEU A 399 6.76 -16.05 20.98
N PRO A 400 7.69 -15.84 21.93
CA PRO A 400 7.45 -16.20 23.32
C PRO A 400 6.29 -15.37 23.89
N PRO A 401 5.50 -15.92 24.81
CA PRO A 401 4.47 -15.15 25.50
C PRO A 401 5.05 -13.90 26.14
N ALA A 402 4.44 -12.75 25.84
CA ALA A 402 4.93 -11.44 26.30
C ALA A 402 3.79 -10.56 26.78
N GLY A 403 3.98 -9.92 27.95
CA GLY A 403 3.14 -8.83 28.43
C GLY A 403 3.71 -7.51 27.94
N ILE A 404 2.89 -6.68 27.33
CA ILE A 404 3.27 -5.35 26.80
C ILE A 404 2.52 -4.28 27.57
N THR A 405 3.23 -3.28 28.09
CA THR A 405 2.63 -2.07 28.68
C THR A 405 3.34 -0.85 28.12
N LEU A 406 2.59 0.17 27.77
CA LEU A 406 3.10 1.43 27.24
C LEU A 406 2.41 2.60 27.95
N ASP A 407 3.21 3.55 28.41
CA ASP A 407 2.78 4.88 28.83
C ASP A 407 3.51 5.92 27.98
N ALA A 408 2.77 6.83 27.37
CA ALA A 408 3.32 7.84 26.48
C ALA A 408 2.55 9.16 26.59
N LYS A 409 3.23 10.24 26.20
CA LYS A 409 2.66 11.57 26.03
C LYS A 409 3.06 12.11 24.68
N GLY A 410 2.15 12.82 24.03
CA GLY A 410 2.45 13.31 22.70
C GLY A 410 1.60 14.50 22.30
N ASN A 411 1.91 14.99 21.13
CA ASN A 411 1.14 15.99 20.40
C ASN A 411 1.11 15.61 18.90
N GLU A 412 0.61 16.49 18.08
CA GLU A 412 0.49 16.29 16.64
C GLU A 412 1.83 16.13 15.90
N GLN A 413 2.96 16.41 16.54
CA GLN A 413 4.29 16.44 15.94
C GLN A 413 5.28 15.44 16.55
N GLN A 414 5.03 14.99 17.78
CA GLN A 414 5.94 14.08 18.48
C GLN A 414 5.20 13.22 19.51
N ILE A 415 5.80 12.10 19.86
CA ILE A 415 5.40 11.25 20.98
C ILE A 415 6.60 10.89 21.83
N ASN A 416 6.48 11.10 23.13
CA ASN A 416 7.43 10.64 24.13
C ASN A 416 6.90 9.35 24.76
N LEU A 417 7.58 8.25 24.51
CA LEU A 417 7.36 6.99 25.20
C LEU A 417 8.01 7.09 26.56
N ASP A 418 7.23 7.46 27.60
CA ASP A 418 7.72 7.57 28.96
C ASP A 418 8.22 6.20 29.44
N LYS A 419 7.49 5.14 29.07
CA LYS A 419 7.86 3.77 29.38
C LYS A 419 7.10 2.77 28.49
N LEU A 420 7.83 2.02 27.70
CA LEU A 420 7.34 0.80 27.07
C LEU A 420 8.03 -0.39 27.72
N THR A 421 7.26 -1.29 28.32
CA THR A 421 7.79 -2.52 28.94
C THR A 421 7.27 -3.74 28.20
N VAL A 422 8.18 -4.63 27.82
CA VAL A 422 7.88 -5.95 27.30
C VAL A 422 8.39 -6.98 28.32
N ALA A 423 7.48 -7.64 29.02
CA ALA A 423 7.78 -8.72 29.95
C ALA A 423 7.71 -10.05 29.20
N ALA A 424 8.86 -10.63 28.88
CA ALA A 424 9.01 -11.89 28.16
C ALA A 424 10.27 -12.61 28.61
N LEU A 425 10.38 -13.91 28.31
CA LEU A 425 11.58 -14.68 28.56
C LEU A 425 12.05 -14.60 30.03
N GLU A 426 11.13 -14.64 30.97
CA GLU A 426 11.36 -14.51 32.42
C GLU A 426 12.04 -13.19 32.84
N GLY A 427 12.27 -12.27 31.90
CA GLY A 427 12.87 -10.97 32.10
C GLY A 427 11.98 -9.84 31.60
N LYS A 428 12.55 -8.67 31.48
CA LYS A 428 11.87 -7.49 30.94
C LYS A 428 12.78 -6.67 30.05
N THR A 429 12.16 -6.07 29.05
CA THR A 429 12.75 -5.05 28.17
C THR A 429 12.01 -3.74 28.42
N GLU A 430 12.72 -2.69 28.77
CA GLU A 430 12.17 -1.35 28.98
C GLU A 430 12.72 -0.41 27.91
N LEU A 431 11.85 0.28 27.19
CA LEU A 431 12.20 1.29 26.20
C LEU A 431 11.63 2.64 26.61
N THR A 432 12.50 3.64 26.63
CA THR A 432 12.11 5.06 26.66
C THR A 432 12.54 5.67 25.34
N ALA A 433 11.68 6.46 24.69
CA ALA A 433 12.00 7.03 23.40
C ALA A 433 11.20 8.30 23.12
N LEU A 434 11.83 9.22 22.39
CA LEU A 434 11.17 10.34 21.76
C LEU A 434 11.15 10.07 20.25
N LEU A 435 9.97 10.06 19.66
CA LEU A 435 9.75 10.05 18.21
C LEU A 435 9.22 11.43 17.81
N ASP A 436 9.76 11.99 16.76
CA ASP A 436 9.42 13.29 16.21
C ASP A 436 9.22 13.18 14.70
N TRP A 437 8.16 13.77 14.17
CA TRP A 437 7.82 13.79 12.74
C TRP A 437 7.50 15.21 12.24
N GLN A 438 8.03 16.23 12.91
CA GLN A 438 7.80 17.63 12.54
C GLN A 438 8.30 17.93 11.12
N LYS A 439 9.52 17.53 10.80
CA LYS A 439 10.14 17.70 9.46
C LYS A 439 10.49 16.37 8.81
N ALA A 440 11.08 15.49 9.58
CA ALA A 440 11.46 14.15 9.20
C ALA A 440 11.09 13.21 10.34
N ILE A 441 10.83 11.95 10.07
CA ILE A 441 10.68 10.99 11.16
C ILE A 441 12.03 10.82 11.83
N SER A 442 12.16 11.20 13.07
CA SER A 442 13.37 11.04 13.86
C SER A 442 13.09 10.38 15.21
N TRP A 443 14.07 9.69 15.74
CA TRP A 443 13.96 9.03 17.04
C TRP A 443 15.24 9.17 17.87
N ARG A 444 15.05 9.12 19.16
CA ARG A 444 16.08 8.95 20.18
C ARG A 444 15.51 8.06 21.27
N GLY A 445 16.19 6.96 21.58
CA GLY A 445 15.69 6.01 22.55
C GLY A 445 16.78 5.30 23.31
N GLU A 446 16.38 4.78 24.48
CA GLU A 446 17.19 3.92 25.34
C GLU A 446 16.41 2.64 25.62
N LEU A 447 16.98 1.50 25.26
CA LEU A 447 16.46 0.16 25.50
C LEU A 447 17.28 -0.50 26.58
N LYS A 448 16.62 -0.93 27.65
CA LYS A 448 17.22 -1.65 28.78
C LYS A 448 16.67 -3.07 28.82
N LEU A 449 17.57 -4.03 28.76
CA LEU A 449 17.27 -5.45 28.94
C LEU A 449 17.59 -5.84 30.39
N THR A 450 16.72 -6.58 31.05
CA THR A 450 16.95 -7.03 32.44
C THR A 450 16.54 -8.49 32.58
N GLY A 451 17.51 -9.34 32.82
CA GLY A 451 17.31 -10.73 33.14
C GLY A 451 16.66 -11.59 32.04
N ILE A 452 16.86 -11.23 30.75
CA ILE A 452 16.29 -11.95 29.62
C ILE A 452 16.83 -13.39 29.61
N ASN A 453 15.96 -14.36 29.86
CA ASN A 453 16.30 -15.77 29.97
C ASN A 453 15.68 -16.57 28.82
N THR A 454 16.51 -17.08 27.91
CA THR A 454 16.05 -17.82 26.73
C THR A 454 15.96 -19.34 26.97
N ALA A 455 16.22 -19.84 28.19
CA ALA A 455 16.35 -21.26 28.46
C ALA A 455 15.13 -22.11 28.10
N LYS A 456 13.92 -21.53 28.18
CA LYS A 456 12.67 -22.24 27.82
C LYS A 456 12.45 -22.33 26.32
N GLU A 457 12.78 -21.25 25.60
CA GLU A 457 12.52 -21.13 24.16
C GLU A 457 13.65 -21.75 23.33
N VAL A 458 14.89 -21.68 23.84
CA VAL A 458 16.07 -22.22 23.20
C VAL A 458 16.85 -23.06 24.21
N PRO A 459 16.36 -24.26 24.56
CA PRO A 459 16.97 -25.12 25.60
C PRO A 459 18.43 -25.50 25.33
N ASP A 460 18.80 -25.66 24.06
CA ASP A 460 20.16 -25.95 23.64
C ASP A 460 21.12 -24.80 23.84
N TRP A 461 20.58 -23.58 23.95
CA TRP A 461 21.32 -22.33 24.09
C TRP A 461 20.76 -21.42 25.19
N PRO A 462 20.70 -21.90 26.40
CA PRO A 462 20.19 -21.11 27.52
C PRO A 462 21.07 -19.87 27.71
N SER A 463 20.44 -18.70 27.73
CA SER A 463 21.13 -17.45 28.01
C SER A 463 20.39 -16.64 29.07
N LYS A 464 21.15 -15.88 29.84
CA LYS A 464 20.62 -14.87 30.75
C LYS A 464 21.37 -13.56 30.50
N LEU A 465 20.64 -12.58 29.95
CA LEU A 465 21.25 -11.36 29.42
C LEU A 465 20.67 -10.10 30.06
N ASP A 466 21.54 -9.17 30.35
CA ASP A 466 21.23 -7.78 30.69
C ASP A 466 21.85 -6.87 29.62
N GLY A 467 21.24 -5.72 29.36
CA GLY A 467 21.79 -4.84 28.33
C GLY A 467 21.26 -3.41 28.41
N LEU A 468 22.03 -2.52 27.77
CA LEU A 468 21.66 -1.13 27.55
C LEU A 468 22.04 -0.78 26.11
N ILE A 469 21.04 -0.31 25.35
CA ILE A 469 21.24 0.10 23.95
C ILE A 469 20.64 1.49 23.81
N LYS A 470 21.48 2.48 23.47
CA LYS A 470 21.00 3.80 23.07
C LYS A 470 20.98 3.91 21.56
N THR A 471 19.92 4.45 21.03
CA THR A 471 19.76 4.62 19.57
C THR A 471 19.22 6.01 19.25
N ARG A 472 19.62 6.52 18.11
CA ARG A 472 19.04 7.72 17.49
C ARG A 472 19.13 7.60 15.96
N GLY A 473 18.17 8.18 15.28
CA GLY A 473 18.18 8.16 13.82
C GLY A 473 17.14 9.06 13.22
N SER A 474 17.10 9.07 11.90
CA SER A 474 16.08 9.77 11.12
C SER A 474 15.81 9.07 9.81
N LEU A 475 14.58 9.27 9.31
CA LEU A 475 14.10 8.81 8.02
C LEU A 475 13.51 10.02 7.28
N TYR A 476 14.02 10.31 6.10
CA TYR A 476 13.56 11.42 5.27
C TYR A 476 13.71 11.06 3.78
N GLY A 477 12.65 11.22 2.99
CA GLY A 477 12.65 10.98 1.55
C GLY A 477 13.16 9.59 1.14
N GLY A 478 12.83 8.54 1.91
CA GLY A 478 13.31 7.18 1.68
C GLY A 478 14.75 6.91 2.14
N SER A 479 15.50 7.95 2.54
CA SER A 479 16.84 7.82 3.10
C SER A 479 16.80 7.74 4.63
N TRP A 480 17.59 6.85 5.21
CA TRP A 480 17.70 6.71 6.66
C TRP A 480 19.15 6.91 7.13
N GLN A 481 19.29 7.38 8.36
CA GLN A 481 20.52 7.35 9.12
C GLN A 481 20.26 6.93 10.56
N MET A 482 21.14 6.12 11.11
CA MET A 482 21.03 5.58 12.45
C MET A 482 22.36 5.60 13.18
N ALA A 483 22.34 5.86 14.46
CA ALA A 483 23.48 5.70 15.35
C ALA A 483 23.07 4.92 16.59
N VAL A 484 23.95 4.03 17.04
CA VAL A 484 23.91 3.36 18.32
C VAL A 484 25.15 3.83 19.10
N PRO A 485 25.03 4.97 19.81
CA PRO A 485 26.18 5.56 20.53
C PRO A 485 26.62 4.71 21.72
N GLU A 486 25.75 3.88 22.27
CA GLU A 486 26.07 2.98 23.36
C GLU A 486 25.34 1.63 23.13
N LEU A 487 26.12 0.59 22.99
CA LEU A 487 25.69 -0.80 22.97
C LEU A 487 26.42 -1.52 24.08
N LYS A 488 25.69 -2.05 25.05
CA LYS A 488 26.25 -2.84 26.13
C LYS A 488 25.33 -4.03 26.39
N ILE A 489 25.82 -5.25 26.23
CA ILE A 489 25.10 -6.48 26.56
C ILE A 489 26.02 -7.31 27.41
N THR A 490 25.57 -7.73 28.59
CA THR A 490 26.31 -8.55 29.53
C THR A 490 25.46 -9.73 30.00
N GLY A 491 26.09 -10.75 30.52
CA GLY A 491 25.37 -11.90 31.04
C GLY A 491 26.10 -13.20 30.79
N ASN A 492 25.34 -14.25 30.56
CA ASN A 492 25.87 -15.58 30.28
C ASN A 492 25.11 -16.23 29.13
N VAL A 493 25.82 -16.94 28.26
CA VAL A 493 25.26 -17.88 27.30
C VAL A 493 25.82 -19.26 27.64
N LYS A 494 24.94 -20.21 27.97
CA LYS A 494 25.35 -21.44 28.66
C LYS A 494 26.18 -21.11 29.91
N GLN A 495 27.41 -21.56 29.97
CA GLN A 495 28.34 -21.29 31.09
C GLN A 495 29.34 -20.16 30.76
N ASN A 496 29.29 -19.60 29.57
CA ASN A 496 30.23 -18.58 29.13
C ASN A 496 29.70 -17.18 29.43
N LYS A 497 30.54 -16.33 30.04
CA LYS A 497 30.22 -14.91 30.18
C LYS A 497 30.17 -14.25 28.82
N VAL A 498 29.19 -13.38 28.63
CA VAL A 498 29.03 -12.51 27.48
C VAL A 498 29.29 -11.08 27.88
N ASP A 499 30.11 -10.39 27.12
CA ASP A 499 30.31 -8.95 27.18
C ASP A 499 30.39 -8.40 25.75
N VAL A 500 29.39 -7.64 25.37
CA VAL A 500 29.39 -6.92 24.09
C VAL A 500 29.27 -5.44 24.41
N ASN A 501 30.25 -4.67 23.97
CA ASN A 501 30.20 -3.22 24.15
C ASN A 501 30.75 -2.51 22.91
N GLY A 502 30.17 -1.36 22.61
CA GLY A 502 30.59 -0.60 21.44
C GLY A 502 29.64 0.48 21.01
N SER A 503 29.91 0.97 19.80
CA SER A 503 29.07 1.96 19.14
C SER A 503 29.15 1.77 17.62
N LEU A 504 28.08 2.16 16.93
CA LEU A 504 28.03 2.09 15.47
C LEU A 504 27.12 3.18 14.90
N LYS A 505 27.37 3.57 13.65
CA LYS A 505 26.54 4.47 12.85
C LYS A 505 26.40 3.89 11.45
N GLY A 506 25.23 4.08 10.84
CA GLY A 506 25.00 3.63 9.48
C GLY A 506 23.96 4.51 8.77
N ASN A 507 23.93 4.40 7.43
CA ASN A 507 22.95 5.11 6.61
C ASN A 507 22.47 4.26 5.42
N SER A 508 21.48 4.77 4.69
CA SER A 508 20.90 4.11 3.52
C SER A 508 21.87 3.87 2.37
N TYR A 509 23.02 4.56 2.36
CA TYR A 509 24.09 4.34 1.37
C TYR A 509 25.04 3.21 1.78
N LEU A 510 24.66 2.38 2.76
CA LEU A 510 25.47 1.29 3.30
C LEU A 510 26.83 1.74 3.84
N GLN A 511 26.92 2.98 4.26
CA GLN A 511 28.11 3.49 4.95
C GLN A 511 27.95 3.22 6.45
N TRP A 512 28.93 2.51 7.02
CA TRP A 512 28.97 2.15 8.42
C TRP A 512 30.24 2.69 9.07
N VAL A 513 30.08 3.30 10.22
CA VAL A 513 31.20 3.74 11.08
C VAL A 513 31.11 2.97 12.38
N ILE A 514 32.13 2.26 12.74
CA ILE A 514 32.29 1.46 13.95
C ILE A 514 33.47 2.04 14.75
N PRO A 515 33.23 3.00 15.64
CA PRO A 515 34.31 3.58 16.44
C PRO A 515 35.01 2.56 17.31
N GLY A 516 34.32 1.52 17.72
CA GLY A 516 34.82 0.34 18.40
C GLY A 516 33.64 -0.57 18.76
N LEU A 517 33.82 -1.85 18.52
CA LEU A 517 32.92 -2.93 18.92
C LEU A 517 33.76 -4.05 19.49
N HIS A 518 33.59 -4.30 20.77
CA HIS A 518 34.17 -5.43 21.49
C HIS A 518 33.12 -6.50 21.73
N VAL A 519 33.44 -7.72 21.39
CA VAL A 519 32.57 -8.89 21.63
C VAL A 519 33.41 -9.94 22.38
N ALA A 520 32.98 -10.29 23.58
CA ALA A 520 33.60 -11.37 24.35
C ALA A 520 32.55 -12.44 24.67
N LEU A 521 32.92 -13.70 24.48
CA LEU A 521 32.14 -14.87 24.87
C LEU A 521 33.07 -15.92 25.53
N GLY A 522 32.98 -16.01 26.84
CA GLY A 522 33.94 -16.79 27.64
C GLY A 522 35.34 -16.24 27.49
N ARG A 523 36.22 -17.02 26.86
CA ARG A 523 37.61 -16.65 26.57
C ARG A 523 37.81 -16.12 25.16
N ASN A 524 36.78 -16.17 24.33
CA ASN A 524 36.86 -15.71 22.95
C ASN A 524 36.58 -14.22 22.88
N THR A 525 37.35 -13.48 22.12
CA THR A 525 37.18 -12.05 21.92
C THR A 525 37.30 -11.69 20.43
N ALA A 526 36.51 -10.71 20.02
CA ALA A 526 36.61 -10.05 18.74
C ALA A 526 36.52 -8.53 18.94
N ASP A 527 37.46 -7.79 18.37
CA ASP A 527 37.51 -6.34 18.37
C ASP A 527 37.42 -5.83 16.95
N ILE A 528 36.48 -4.95 16.67
CA ILE A 528 36.21 -4.40 15.34
C ILE A 528 36.15 -2.88 15.46
N LYS A 529 36.86 -2.17 14.59
CA LYS A 529 36.78 -0.71 14.47
C LYS A 529 37.01 -0.28 13.03
N GLY A 530 36.42 0.84 12.63
CA GLY A 530 36.68 1.40 11.31
C GLY A 530 35.45 1.91 10.61
N GLU A 531 35.56 2.06 9.31
CA GLU A 531 34.52 2.54 8.42
C GLU A 531 34.40 1.59 7.23
N LEU A 532 33.16 1.30 6.87
CA LEU A 532 32.78 0.48 5.72
C LEU A 532 31.80 1.27 4.87
N GLY A 533 32.14 1.44 3.60
CA GLY A 533 31.23 2.03 2.60
C GLY A 533 31.26 1.24 1.31
N VAL A 534 30.40 1.57 0.37
CA VAL A 534 30.37 0.92 -0.95
C VAL A 534 31.67 1.17 -1.71
N LYS A 535 32.29 2.32 -1.51
CA LYS A 535 33.56 2.70 -2.19
C LYS A 535 34.74 2.74 -1.25
N ASP A 536 34.56 3.12 0.01
CA ASP A 536 35.64 3.37 0.95
C ASP A 536 35.69 2.30 2.03
N LEU A 537 36.87 1.77 2.29
CA LEU A 537 37.13 0.71 3.25
C LEU A 537 38.21 1.18 4.24
N ASP A 538 37.91 1.15 5.52
CA ASP A 538 38.84 1.38 6.63
C ASP A 538 38.39 0.52 7.82
N LEU A 539 38.80 -0.75 7.84
CA LEU A 539 38.39 -1.72 8.86
C LEU A 539 39.63 -2.35 9.51
N ASP A 540 39.67 -2.32 10.83
CA ASP A 540 40.53 -3.16 11.66
C ASP A 540 39.68 -4.18 12.40
N ALA A 541 39.98 -5.45 12.27
CA ALA A 541 39.34 -6.52 13.03
C ALA A 541 40.40 -7.45 13.62
N THR A 542 40.29 -7.75 14.90
CA THR A 542 41.13 -8.75 15.58
C THR A 542 40.21 -9.82 16.18
N ILE A 543 40.61 -11.06 16.08
CA ILE A 543 39.95 -12.18 16.71
C ILE A 543 40.94 -13.00 17.52
N ASP A 544 40.61 -13.30 18.76
CA ASP A 544 41.32 -14.26 19.62
C ASP A 544 40.28 -15.18 20.25
N ALA A 545 40.06 -16.32 19.60
CA ALA A 545 39.06 -17.31 19.97
C ALA A 545 39.76 -18.66 20.25
N PRO A 546 40.32 -18.81 21.45
CA PRO A 546 41.01 -20.03 21.84
C PRO A 546 40.09 -21.24 22.05
N ASN A 547 38.76 -21.02 22.11
CA ASN A 547 37.81 -22.09 22.23
C ASN A 547 36.42 -21.65 21.66
N LEU A 548 36.16 -22.01 20.42
CA LEU A 548 34.86 -21.76 19.75
C LEU A 548 33.81 -22.80 20.09
N ASP A 549 34.18 -23.87 20.84
CA ASP A 549 33.24 -24.89 21.25
C ASP A 549 32.13 -24.26 22.07
N ASN A 550 30.90 -24.38 21.56
CA ASN A 550 29.74 -23.76 22.17
C ASN A 550 29.70 -22.20 22.11
N ALA A 551 30.53 -21.56 21.30
CA ALA A 551 30.39 -20.11 21.03
C ALA A 551 29.14 -19.79 20.20
N LEU A 552 28.80 -20.65 19.25
CA LEU A 552 27.53 -20.67 18.50
C LEU A 552 27.06 -22.13 18.35
N PRO A 553 25.76 -22.40 18.08
CA PRO A 553 25.26 -23.76 17.84
C PRO A 553 26.06 -24.46 16.75
N GLY A 554 26.61 -25.64 17.05
CA GLY A 554 27.38 -26.45 16.11
C GLY A 554 28.78 -25.89 15.75
N LEU A 555 29.18 -24.72 16.26
CA LEU A 555 30.52 -24.19 16.06
C LEU A 555 31.51 -24.79 17.05
N GLY A 556 32.70 -25.08 16.59
CA GLY A 556 33.80 -25.54 17.43
C GLY A 556 35.17 -25.24 16.81
N GLY A 557 36.23 -25.45 17.61
CA GLY A 557 37.60 -25.22 17.21
C GLY A 557 38.23 -23.96 17.81
N THR A 558 39.25 -23.43 17.16
CA THR A 558 39.96 -22.22 17.57
C THR A 558 40.18 -21.30 16.38
N ALA A 559 40.18 -19.99 16.61
CA ALA A 559 40.52 -19.00 15.60
C ALA A 559 41.32 -17.86 16.22
N LYS A 560 42.37 -17.38 15.52
CA LYS A 560 43.15 -16.23 15.90
C LYS A 560 43.59 -15.47 14.66
N GLY A 561 43.48 -14.15 14.68
CA GLY A 561 43.91 -13.39 13.52
C GLY A 561 43.69 -11.90 13.61
N LEU A 562 44.25 -11.26 12.60
CA LEU A 562 44.15 -9.84 12.33
C LEU A 562 43.73 -9.63 10.88
N LEU A 563 42.75 -8.75 10.68
CA LEU A 563 42.37 -8.27 9.37
C LEU A 563 42.37 -6.74 9.39
N LYS A 564 43.09 -6.14 8.45
CA LYS A 564 43.07 -4.70 8.18
C LYS A 564 42.75 -4.48 6.72
N VAL A 565 41.71 -3.70 6.47
CA VAL A 565 41.32 -3.31 5.12
C VAL A 565 41.33 -1.80 5.04
N ARG A 566 41.89 -1.26 3.98
CA ARG A 566 42.00 0.18 3.73
C ARG A 566 41.78 0.49 2.26
N GLY A 567 41.52 1.76 1.93
CA GLY A 567 41.40 2.26 0.57
C GLY A 567 39.99 2.16 -0.01
N THR A 568 39.92 1.95 -1.31
CA THR A 568 38.64 1.78 -2.02
C THR A 568 38.46 0.34 -2.52
N VAL A 569 37.27 -0.02 -2.95
CA VAL A 569 37.03 -1.34 -3.54
C VAL A 569 37.87 -1.54 -4.80
N GLU A 570 38.13 -0.46 -5.57
CA GLU A 570 38.96 -0.49 -6.78
C GLU A 570 40.45 -0.47 -6.47
N ALA A 571 40.83 0.01 -5.30
CA ALA A 571 42.21 0.11 -4.86
C ALA A 571 42.38 -0.34 -3.39
N PRO A 572 42.08 -1.61 -3.07
CA PRO A 572 42.13 -2.09 -1.70
C PRO A 572 43.52 -2.28 -1.19
N GLN A 573 43.72 -2.00 0.10
CA GLN A 573 44.88 -2.42 0.87
C GLN A 573 44.39 -3.44 1.89
N LEU A 574 45.00 -4.60 1.91
CA LEU A 574 44.62 -5.72 2.76
C LEU A 574 45.82 -6.25 3.51
N LEU A 575 45.74 -6.31 4.83
CA LEU A 575 46.59 -7.14 5.66
C LEU A 575 45.77 -8.16 6.39
N ALA A 576 45.92 -9.44 6.09
CA ALA A 576 45.16 -10.53 6.69
C ALA A 576 46.13 -11.62 7.19
N VAL A 577 46.15 -11.86 8.49
CA VAL A 577 46.86 -12.96 9.10
C VAL A 577 45.90 -13.70 10.01
N ILE A 578 45.35 -14.82 9.51
CA ILE A 578 44.30 -15.58 10.22
C ILE A 578 44.73 -17.05 10.28
N THR A 579 44.60 -17.64 11.45
CA THR A 579 44.77 -19.08 11.67
C THR A 579 43.56 -19.62 12.41
N ALA A 580 43.04 -20.77 11.95
CA ALA A 580 42.02 -21.49 12.67
C ALA A 580 42.33 -22.99 12.68
N ASN A 581 41.99 -23.68 13.76
CA ASN A 581 42.23 -25.12 13.89
C ASN A 581 41.00 -25.82 14.43
N GLY A 582 40.73 -27.01 13.88
CA GLY A 582 39.63 -27.87 14.31
C GLY A 582 38.28 -27.23 14.17
N LEU A 583 38.09 -26.37 13.16
CA LEU A 583 36.80 -25.74 12.91
C LEU A 583 35.73 -26.78 12.64
N ARG A 584 34.58 -26.63 13.27
CA ARG A 584 33.35 -27.39 13.06
C ARG A 584 32.21 -26.42 12.88
N TRP A 585 31.38 -26.67 11.90
CA TRP A 585 30.13 -25.93 11.67
C TRP A 585 29.09 -26.89 11.12
N GLN A 586 28.15 -27.29 11.95
CA GLN A 586 27.22 -28.38 11.62
C GLN A 586 27.99 -29.62 11.17
N ASP A 587 27.77 -30.10 9.95
CA ASP A 587 28.43 -31.31 9.38
C ASP A 587 29.80 -31.00 8.74
N LEU A 588 30.15 -29.70 8.58
CA LEU A 588 31.42 -29.27 8.04
C LEU A 588 32.54 -29.32 9.12
N THR A 589 33.59 -30.02 8.83
CA THR A 589 34.81 -30.01 9.65
C THR A 589 36.00 -29.60 8.84
N ILE A 590 36.86 -28.75 9.43
CA ILE A 590 38.10 -28.26 8.80
C ILE A 590 39.22 -28.37 9.84
N ALA A 591 40.25 -29.13 9.55
CA ALA A 591 41.30 -29.33 10.52
C ALA A 591 42.15 -28.07 10.73
N ARG A 592 42.46 -27.33 9.67
CA ARG A 592 43.25 -26.10 9.75
C ARG A 592 42.94 -25.17 8.61
N VAL A 593 42.83 -23.89 8.94
CA VAL A 593 42.82 -22.77 7.98
C VAL A 593 43.99 -21.84 8.29
N ARG A 594 44.68 -21.42 7.27
CA ARG A 594 45.69 -20.36 7.35
C ARG A 594 45.47 -19.39 6.20
N VAL A 595 45.30 -18.12 6.52
CA VAL A 595 45.23 -17.01 5.57
C VAL A 595 46.42 -16.08 5.87
N ASP A 596 47.18 -15.74 4.87
CA ASP A 596 48.25 -14.76 4.90
C ASP A 596 48.16 -13.90 3.65
N GLY A 597 47.85 -12.62 3.81
CA GLY A 597 47.69 -11.68 2.73
C GLY A 597 48.25 -10.31 3.09
N ASP A 598 48.99 -9.75 2.18
CA ASP A 598 49.47 -8.35 2.22
C ASP A 598 49.32 -7.78 0.81
N VAL A 599 48.29 -6.95 0.62
CA VAL A 599 47.98 -6.27 -0.63
C VAL A 599 48.07 -4.77 -0.39
N LYS A 600 48.81 -4.07 -1.18
CA LYS A 600 49.00 -2.60 -1.12
C LYS A 600 48.54 -2.00 -2.43
N SER A 601 47.80 -0.91 -2.35
CA SER A 601 47.39 -0.09 -3.47
C SER A 601 47.96 1.31 -3.28
N THR A 602 49.04 1.58 -3.97
CA THR A 602 49.64 2.90 -4.07
C THR A 602 49.51 3.38 -5.53
N ASP A 603 50.60 3.39 -6.30
CA ASP A 603 50.52 3.69 -7.74
C ASP A 603 49.92 2.54 -8.54
N GLN A 604 50.08 1.32 -8.02
CA GLN A 604 49.44 0.09 -8.53
C GLN A 604 49.06 -0.84 -7.39
N ILE A 605 48.08 -1.71 -7.61
CA ILE A 605 47.75 -2.79 -6.68
C ILE A 605 48.84 -3.86 -6.81
N ALA A 606 49.49 -4.19 -5.70
CA ALA A 606 50.48 -5.26 -5.65
C ALA A 606 50.46 -5.96 -4.28
N GLY A 607 50.77 -7.25 -4.28
CA GLY A 607 50.82 -8.00 -3.04
C GLY A 607 50.70 -9.50 -3.22
N HIS A 608 50.32 -10.16 -2.13
CA HIS A 608 50.06 -11.60 -2.12
C HIS A 608 48.86 -11.93 -1.25
N LEU A 609 48.23 -13.05 -1.56
CA LEU A 609 47.20 -13.69 -0.74
C LEU A 609 47.42 -15.21 -0.80
N ASN A 610 47.73 -15.81 0.33
CA ASN A 610 47.91 -17.23 0.49
C ASN A 610 46.78 -17.78 1.38
N LEU A 611 46.01 -18.72 0.86
CA LEU A 611 45.02 -19.47 1.61
C LEU A 611 45.45 -20.93 1.61
N ARG A 612 45.48 -21.56 2.78
CA ARG A 612 45.69 -23.00 2.94
C ARG A 612 44.63 -23.55 3.86
N VAL A 613 43.88 -24.53 3.40
CA VAL A 613 42.90 -25.27 4.16
C VAL A 613 43.23 -26.75 4.13
N ASP A 614 43.45 -27.33 5.29
CA ASP A 614 43.81 -28.73 5.44
C ASP A 614 42.59 -29.50 5.99
N ARG A 615 42.28 -30.64 5.37
CA ARG A 615 41.22 -31.58 5.75
C ARG A 615 39.85 -30.94 5.92
N ILE A 616 39.15 -30.75 4.82
CA ILE A 616 37.73 -30.34 4.76
C ILE A 616 36.91 -31.64 4.65
N SER A 617 35.98 -31.84 5.54
CA SER A 617 35.06 -32.95 5.46
C SER A 617 33.64 -32.52 5.72
N GLN A 618 32.74 -32.91 4.83
CA GLN A 618 31.27 -32.84 4.97
C GLN A 618 30.65 -34.00 4.16
N PRO A 619 29.37 -34.32 4.32
CA PRO A 619 28.75 -35.40 3.55
C PRO A 619 28.98 -35.21 2.03
N GLY A 620 29.60 -36.21 1.40
CA GLY A 620 29.93 -36.17 -0.05
C GLY A 620 31.16 -35.38 -0.45
N LEU A 621 31.89 -34.73 0.48
CA LEU A 621 33.09 -33.96 0.19
C LEU A 621 34.22 -34.21 1.22
N ASN A 622 35.33 -34.77 0.81
CA ASN A 622 36.50 -35.01 1.65
C ASN A 622 37.77 -34.48 0.94
N LEU A 623 38.14 -33.26 1.26
CA LEU A 623 39.35 -32.65 0.69
C LEU A 623 40.49 -32.71 1.69
N ASN A 624 41.62 -33.27 1.28
CA ASN A 624 42.84 -33.33 2.08
C ASN A 624 43.46 -31.96 2.23
N GLN A 625 43.46 -31.18 1.13
CA GLN A 625 44.07 -29.86 1.11
C GLN A 625 43.46 -29.01 0.00
N VAL A 626 43.24 -27.73 0.30
CA VAL A 626 43.01 -26.66 -0.67
C VAL A 626 44.05 -25.58 -0.44
N THR A 627 44.77 -25.21 -1.51
CA THR A 627 45.72 -24.07 -1.47
C THR A 627 45.38 -23.10 -2.59
N LEU A 628 45.28 -21.83 -2.22
CA LEU A 628 45.20 -20.70 -3.15
C LEU A 628 46.39 -19.79 -2.89
N GLU A 629 47.18 -19.58 -3.91
CA GLU A 629 48.33 -18.64 -3.92
C GLU A 629 48.03 -17.59 -5.01
N ALA A 630 47.87 -16.34 -4.61
CA ALA A 630 47.76 -15.21 -5.52
C ALA A 630 48.86 -14.21 -5.20
N LYS A 631 49.58 -13.75 -6.22
CA LYS A 631 50.68 -12.79 -6.07
C LYS A 631 50.88 -11.95 -7.32
N GLY A 632 51.50 -10.80 -7.14
CA GLY A 632 51.85 -9.94 -8.26
C GLY A 632 51.32 -8.52 -8.10
N SER A 633 51.10 -7.88 -9.23
CA SER A 633 50.51 -6.54 -9.31
C SER A 633 49.37 -6.51 -10.29
N GLU A 634 48.66 -5.39 -10.37
CA GLU A 634 47.60 -5.21 -11.39
C GLU A 634 48.13 -5.42 -12.81
N LYS A 635 49.35 -5.01 -13.10
CA LYS A 635 49.98 -5.18 -14.43
C LYS A 635 50.36 -6.61 -14.73
N GLN A 636 50.64 -7.38 -13.72
CA GLN A 636 51.02 -8.79 -13.85
C GLN A 636 50.76 -9.51 -12.54
N HIS A 637 49.77 -10.38 -12.53
CA HIS A 637 49.42 -11.22 -11.38
C HIS A 637 49.24 -12.68 -11.79
N ASP A 638 49.41 -13.52 -10.80
CA ASP A 638 49.44 -14.96 -10.90
C ASP A 638 48.59 -15.55 -9.77
N LEU A 639 47.68 -16.46 -10.09
CA LEU A 639 46.84 -17.17 -9.14
C LEU A 639 46.94 -18.67 -9.39
N GLN A 640 47.29 -19.42 -8.38
CA GLN A 640 47.35 -20.88 -8.41
C GLN A 640 46.41 -21.46 -7.37
N LEU A 641 45.44 -22.26 -7.83
CA LEU A 641 44.58 -23.04 -6.99
C LEU A 641 44.92 -24.52 -7.11
N ARG A 642 45.08 -25.20 -5.98
CA ARG A 642 45.22 -26.65 -5.92
C ARG A 642 44.22 -27.23 -4.95
N ILE A 643 43.54 -28.27 -5.35
CA ILE A 643 42.55 -29.01 -4.57
C ILE A 643 42.98 -30.47 -4.57
N GLN A 644 43.07 -31.09 -3.41
CA GLN A 644 43.40 -32.50 -3.25
C GLN A 644 42.29 -33.18 -2.40
N GLY A 645 41.64 -34.18 -2.94
CA GLY A 645 40.62 -34.93 -2.21
C GLY A 645 39.58 -35.54 -3.14
N GLU A 646 38.46 -35.94 -2.55
CA GLU A 646 37.35 -36.54 -3.23
C GLU A 646 36.04 -35.73 -2.97
N PRO A 647 35.14 -35.63 -3.95
CA PRO A 647 35.14 -36.28 -5.28
C PRO A 647 35.95 -35.54 -6.32
N VAL A 648 36.54 -34.38 -5.99
CA VAL A 648 37.28 -33.55 -6.95
C VAL A 648 38.70 -33.27 -6.41
N SER A 649 39.67 -33.50 -7.27
CA SER A 649 41.03 -32.98 -7.06
C SER A 649 41.54 -32.33 -8.34
N GLY A 650 42.42 -31.34 -8.21
CA GLY A 650 42.92 -30.67 -9.40
C GLY A 650 43.77 -29.43 -9.09
N GLN A 651 44.14 -28.77 -10.16
CA GLN A 651 44.84 -27.49 -10.12
C GLN A 651 44.40 -26.61 -11.28
N LEU A 652 44.47 -25.31 -11.05
CA LEU A 652 44.36 -24.32 -12.10
C LEU A 652 45.43 -23.24 -11.88
N HIS A 653 45.84 -22.64 -12.96
CA HIS A 653 46.73 -21.49 -12.97
C HIS A 653 46.11 -20.40 -13.84
N LEU A 654 45.95 -19.22 -13.24
CA LEU A 654 45.38 -18.03 -13.88
C LEU A 654 46.43 -16.91 -13.79
N ALA A 655 46.87 -16.40 -14.94
CA ALA A 655 47.76 -15.25 -15.01
C ALA A 655 47.08 -14.11 -15.77
N GLY A 656 47.26 -12.89 -15.32
CA GLY A 656 46.58 -11.76 -15.96
C GLY A 656 47.11 -10.40 -15.63
N SER A 657 46.46 -9.41 -16.18
CA SER A 657 46.68 -7.99 -15.97
C SER A 657 45.35 -7.25 -15.90
N PHE A 658 45.26 -6.23 -15.09
CA PHE A 658 44.12 -5.34 -14.97
C PHE A 658 44.49 -3.92 -15.40
N ASP A 659 43.70 -3.37 -16.32
CA ASP A 659 43.82 -1.97 -16.72
C ASP A 659 42.75 -1.15 -16.01
N ARG A 660 43.20 -0.19 -15.15
CA ARG A 660 42.30 0.66 -14.38
C ARG A 660 41.54 1.67 -15.25
N GLN A 661 42.13 2.15 -16.34
CA GLN A 661 41.53 3.15 -17.21
C GLN A 661 40.38 2.54 -18.03
N GLU A 662 40.64 1.35 -18.55
CA GLU A 662 39.62 0.59 -19.32
C GLU A 662 38.69 -0.22 -18.39
N THR A 663 38.95 -0.30 -17.09
CA THR A 663 38.28 -1.23 -16.16
C THR A 663 38.19 -2.66 -16.68
N ARG A 664 39.29 -3.11 -17.26
CA ARG A 664 39.38 -4.34 -18.06
C ARG A 664 40.43 -5.28 -17.50
N TRP A 665 40.04 -6.53 -17.30
CA TRP A 665 40.95 -7.59 -16.94
C TRP A 665 41.24 -8.51 -18.14
N LYS A 666 42.50 -8.76 -18.46
CA LYS A 666 42.93 -9.73 -19.47
C LYS A 666 43.86 -10.75 -18.86
N GLY A 667 43.65 -12.02 -19.23
CA GLY A 667 44.49 -13.07 -18.71
C GLY A 667 44.36 -14.37 -19.45
N THR A 668 45.07 -15.36 -18.93
CA THR A 668 45.08 -16.73 -19.44
C THR A 668 44.87 -17.71 -18.30
N LEU A 669 44.02 -18.68 -18.55
CA LEU A 669 43.89 -19.89 -17.74
C LEU A 669 44.68 -21.00 -18.40
N ASP A 670 45.67 -21.52 -17.72
CA ASP A 670 46.49 -22.58 -18.23
C ASP A 670 46.77 -23.65 -17.15
N ASN A 671 47.58 -24.66 -17.49
CA ASN A 671 48.04 -25.71 -16.59
C ASN A 671 46.89 -26.27 -15.70
N THR A 672 45.69 -26.32 -16.28
CA THR A 672 44.48 -26.67 -15.56
C THR A 672 44.10 -28.13 -15.78
N ARG A 673 43.95 -28.86 -14.69
CA ARG A 673 43.51 -30.26 -14.70
C ARG A 673 42.68 -30.57 -13.47
N PHE A 674 41.67 -31.40 -13.66
CA PHE A 674 40.82 -31.87 -12.59
C PHE A 674 40.63 -33.37 -12.69
N ALA A 675 40.67 -34.06 -11.58
CA ALA A 675 40.15 -35.42 -11.46
C ALA A 675 38.75 -35.34 -10.86
N THR A 676 37.78 -35.94 -11.50
CA THR A 676 36.37 -35.92 -11.15
C THR A 676 35.82 -37.37 -11.13
N PRO A 677 34.65 -37.62 -10.58
CA PRO A 677 34.02 -38.96 -10.65
C PRO A 677 33.86 -39.51 -12.08
N VAL A 678 33.83 -38.63 -13.09
CA VAL A 678 33.79 -39.04 -14.50
C VAL A 678 35.20 -39.07 -15.13
N GLY A 679 36.23 -39.20 -14.32
CA GLY A 679 37.63 -39.29 -14.74
C GLY A 679 38.42 -37.99 -14.76
N PRO A 680 39.68 -38.04 -15.16
CA PRO A 680 40.58 -36.87 -15.21
C PRO A 680 40.29 -36.03 -16.45
N TRP A 681 40.23 -34.72 -16.27
CA TRP A 681 40.11 -33.75 -17.33
C TRP A 681 41.27 -32.80 -17.32
N SER A 682 41.84 -32.55 -18.47
CA SER A 682 42.99 -31.60 -18.63
C SER A 682 42.68 -30.61 -19.72
N LEU A 683 42.99 -29.36 -19.45
CA LEU A 683 42.92 -28.31 -20.44
C LEU A 683 43.99 -28.55 -21.51
N SER A 684 43.64 -28.66 -22.77
CA SER A 684 44.57 -29.00 -23.85
C SER A 684 45.40 -27.80 -24.27
N ARG A 685 44.93 -26.57 -24.11
CA ARG A 685 45.64 -25.32 -24.40
C ARG A 685 45.12 -24.20 -23.52
N ALA A 686 45.94 -23.20 -23.28
CA ALA A 686 45.58 -22.03 -22.48
C ALA A 686 44.33 -21.33 -23.07
N ILE A 687 43.45 -20.91 -22.18
CA ILE A 687 42.26 -20.14 -22.50
C ILE A 687 42.58 -18.67 -22.32
N ALA A 688 42.38 -17.87 -23.37
CA ALA A 688 42.44 -16.43 -23.24
C ALA A 688 41.10 -15.93 -22.62
N LEU A 689 41.20 -15.10 -21.61
CA LEU A 689 40.10 -14.49 -20.89
C LEU A 689 40.20 -12.98 -21.00
N ASP A 690 39.07 -12.31 -21.22
CA ASP A 690 38.99 -10.86 -21.35
C ASP A 690 37.70 -10.39 -20.69
N TYR A 691 37.81 -9.82 -19.49
CA TYR A 691 36.64 -9.31 -18.73
C TYR A 691 36.58 -7.79 -18.77
N ARG A 692 35.47 -7.27 -19.25
CA ARG A 692 35.17 -5.84 -19.36
C ARG A 692 34.15 -5.47 -18.28
N ASN A 693 34.63 -4.86 -17.22
CA ASN A 693 33.76 -4.56 -16.05
C ASN A 693 32.66 -3.54 -16.38
N ALA A 694 32.96 -2.52 -17.20
CA ALA A 694 31.99 -1.52 -17.61
C ALA A 694 30.80 -2.11 -18.38
N GLU A 695 31.03 -3.20 -19.15
CA GLU A 695 30.01 -3.90 -19.92
C GLU A 695 29.47 -5.14 -19.21
N GLN A 696 30.06 -5.51 -18.06
CA GLN A 696 29.78 -6.77 -17.36
C GLN A 696 29.86 -8.01 -18.27
N LYS A 697 30.80 -7.99 -19.23
CA LYS A 697 31.00 -9.04 -20.22
C LYS A 697 32.35 -9.73 -20.08
N ILE A 698 32.36 -11.04 -20.27
CA ILE A 698 33.59 -11.84 -20.33
C ILE A 698 33.66 -12.54 -21.69
N SER A 699 34.80 -12.41 -22.35
CA SER A 699 35.14 -13.18 -23.57
C SER A 699 36.06 -14.33 -23.15
N ILE A 700 35.68 -15.56 -23.51
CA ILE A 700 36.38 -16.80 -23.22
C ILE A 700 36.86 -17.40 -24.54
N GLY A 701 38.15 -17.47 -24.73
CA GLY A 701 38.76 -17.96 -25.97
C GLY A 701 38.46 -19.45 -26.27
N PRO A 702 38.67 -19.87 -27.52
CA PRO A 702 38.46 -21.26 -27.93
C PRO A 702 39.38 -22.21 -27.14
N HIS A 703 38.85 -23.33 -26.65
CA HIS A 703 39.59 -24.29 -25.84
C HIS A 703 38.99 -25.70 -25.93
N CYS A 704 39.78 -26.69 -25.49
CA CYS A 704 39.29 -28.05 -25.33
C CYS A 704 39.71 -28.61 -23.96
N TRP A 705 38.86 -29.41 -23.37
CA TRP A 705 39.14 -30.26 -22.23
C TRP A 705 39.21 -31.70 -22.69
N THR A 706 40.31 -32.36 -22.37
CA THR A 706 40.57 -33.75 -22.77
C THR A 706 40.47 -34.68 -21.58
N ASN A 707 39.82 -35.77 -21.77
CA ASN A 707 39.73 -36.94 -20.92
C ASN A 707 40.13 -38.15 -21.72
N PRO A 708 40.72 -39.22 -21.17
CA PRO A 708 41.05 -40.43 -21.94
C PRO A 708 39.92 -40.96 -22.80
N ASN A 709 38.63 -40.82 -22.28
CA ASN A 709 37.45 -41.36 -22.91
C ASN A 709 36.48 -40.30 -23.40
N ALA A 710 36.86 -39.04 -23.45
CA ALA A 710 36.02 -37.92 -23.89
C ALA A 710 36.86 -36.69 -24.26
N GLU A 711 36.28 -35.86 -25.10
CA GLU A 711 36.80 -34.53 -25.39
C GLU A 711 35.67 -33.52 -25.44
N LEU A 712 35.77 -32.43 -24.71
CA LEU A 712 34.82 -31.32 -24.66
C LEU A 712 35.50 -30.09 -25.27
N CYS A 713 35.04 -29.59 -26.39
CA CYS A 713 35.64 -28.44 -27.07
C CYS A 713 34.66 -27.28 -27.21
N VAL A 714 35.16 -26.11 -26.99
CA VAL A 714 34.55 -24.82 -27.31
C VAL A 714 35.35 -24.25 -28.49
N PRO A 715 34.83 -24.43 -29.73
CA PRO A 715 35.59 -24.10 -30.93
C PRO A 715 35.67 -22.60 -31.23
N GLN A 716 34.79 -21.80 -30.65
CA GLN A 716 34.72 -20.36 -30.90
C GLN A 716 34.77 -19.59 -29.57
N THR A 717 35.16 -18.33 -29.65
CA THR A 717 35.10 -17.46 -28.48
C THR A 717 33.67 -17.33 -27.97
N ILE A 718 33.47 -17.51 -26.68
CA ILE A 718 32.20 -17.25 -25.98
C ILE A 718 32.26 -15.82 -25.45
N ASP A 719 31.31 -14.99 -25.83
CA ASP A 719 31.06 -13.72 -25.16
C ASP A 719 29.84 -13.89 -24.26
N ALA A 720 30.05 -13.83 -22.95
CA ALA A 720 29.03 -14.00 -21.93
C ALA A 720 28.83 -12.70 -21.14
N GLY A 721 27.57 -12.32 -20.91
CA GLY A 721 27.13 -11.20 -20.12
C GLY A 721 25.70 -11.47 -19.65
N ALA A 722 24.83 -10.47 -19.72
CA ALA A 722 23.39 -10.67 -19.48
C ALA A 722 22.79 -11.68 -20.49
N GLU A 723 23.36 -11.72 -21.70
CA GLU A 723 23.08 -12.70 -22.75
C GLU A 723 24.40 -13.25 -23.27
N GLY A 724 24.41 -14.52 -23.72
CA GLY A 724 25.61 -15.15 -24.28
C GLY A 724 25.25 -16.35 -25.15
N ARG A 725 26.12 -16.63 -26.12
CA ARG A 725 26.02 -17.81 -26.98
C ARG A 725 27.27 -18.65 -26.86
N ALA A 726 27.11 -19.96 -26.65
CA ALA A 726 28.21 -20.90 -26.58
C ALA A 726 27.97 -22.08 -27.53
N VAL A 727 28.97 -22.37 -28.34
CA VAL A 727 29.00 -23.61 -29.11
C VAL A 727 29.92 -24.59 -28.41
N VAL A 728 29.39 -25.75 -28.08
CA VAL A 728 30.12 -26.82 -27.40
C VAL A 728 30.07 -28.11 -28.22
N ASN A 729 31.21 -28.69 -28.48
CA ASN A 729 31.36 -29.99 -29.12
C ASN A 729 31.80 -31.02 -28.09
N LEU A 730 31.03 -32.08 -27.91
CA LEU A 730 31.39 -33.22 -27.12
C LEU A 730 31.79 -34.38 -28.07
N ASN A 731 33.04 -34.81 -28.00
CA ASN A 731 33.59 -35.86 -28.85
C ASN A 731 33.92 -37.09 -28.02
N ARG A 732 33.63 -38.29 -28.59
CA ARG A 732 34.05 -39.57 -28.01
C ARG A 732 33.69 -39.78 -26.54
N PHE A 733 32.57 -39.26 -26.11
CA PHE A 733 32.14 -39.42 -24.72
C PHE A 733 31.68 -40.86 -24.49
N ASP A 734 32.47 -41.62 -23.70
CA ASP A 734 32.10 -42.97 -23.31
C ASP A 734 31.02 -42.94 -22.21
N LEU A 735 29.87 -43.50 -22.51
CA LEU A 735 28.75 -43.56 -21.58
C LEU A 735 29.09 -44.34 -20.28
N ALA A 736 30.11 -45.19 -20.28
CA ALA A 736 30.58 -45.84 -19.06
C ALA A 736 31.11 -44.83 -18.02
N MET A 737 31.49 -43.62 -18.44
CA MET A 737 31.96 -42.55 -17.52
C MET A 737 30.86 -42.10 -16.53
N ILE A 738 29.56 -42.19 -16.89
CA ILE A 738 28.47 -41.79 -15.99
C ILE A 738 28.08 -42.87 -14.97
N LYS A 739 28.72 -44.03 -15.00
CA LYS A 739 28.45 -45.12 -14.04
C LYS A 739 28.46 -44.67 -12.57
N PRO A 740 29.34 -43.79 -12.10
CA PRO A 740 29.32 -43.32 -10.70
C PRO A 740 28.03 -42.62 -10.27
N PHE A 741 27.20 -42.18 -11.21
CA PHE A 741 25.92 -41.51 -10.95
C PHE A 741 24.70 -42.36 -11.26
N MET A 742 24.93 -43.64 -11.62
CA MET A 742 23.84 -44.58 -11.95
C MET A 742 23.69 -45.63 -10.85
N PRO A 743 22.47 -46.20 -10.66
CA PRO A 743 22.29 -47.35 -9.78
C PRO A 743 23.18 -48.54 -10.18
N ASP A 744 23.66 -49.30 -9.22
CA ASP A 744 24.58 -50.42 -9.42
C ASP A 744 24.05 -51.46 -10.44
N THR A 745 22.75 -51.57 -10.59
CA THR A 745 22.07 -52.48 -11.52
C THR A 745 22.07 -51.98 -12.97
N THR A 746 22.48 -50.75 -13.24
CA THR A 746 22.41 -50.14 -14.56
C THR A 746 23.80 -50.15 -15.21
N GLN A 747 23.88 -50.63 -16.45
CA GLN A 747 25.08 -50.58 -17.29
C GLN A 747 24.83 -49.64 -18.44
N ALA A 748 25.68 -48.65 -18.64
CA ALA A 748 25.71 -47.79 -19.81
C ALA A 748 26.98 -48.11 -20.60
N SER A 749 26.83 -48.35 -21.88
CA SER A 749 27.96 -48.58 -22.81
C SER A 749 27.65 -47.92 -24.16
N GLY A 750 28.69 -47.47 -24.79
CA GLY A 750 28.61 -46.77 -26.08
C GLY A 750 29.35 -45.45 -26.07
N VAL A 751 29.65 -44.92 -27.25
CA VAL A 751 30.34 -43.66 -27.42
C VAL A 751 29.38 -42.64 -28.02
N PHE A 752 29.27 -41.52 -27.39
CA PHE A 752 28.41 -40.41 -27.83
C PHE A 752 29.27 -39.24 -28.30
N SER A 753 28.86 -38.63 -29.42
CA SER A 753 29.40 -37.37 -29.88
C SER A 753 28.24 -36.45 -30.27
N GLY A 754 28.31 -35.18 -29.87
CA GLY A 754 27.25 -34.21 -30.07
C GLY A 754 27.76 -32.79 -30.10
N LYS A 755 26.95 -31.90 -30.66
CA LYS A 755 27.17 -30.46 -30.67
C LYS A 755 25.96 -29.80 -30.05
N ALA A 756 26.21 -28.87 -29.17
CA ALA A 756 25.20 -27.98 -28.55
C ALA A 756 25.54 -26.52 -28.93
N ASP A 757 24.49 -25.77 -29.23
CA ASP A 757 24.58 -24.33 -29.53
C ASP A 757 23.61 -23.58 -28.62
#